data_acf1eb197d4faa01da978815f826918c
#
_entry.id   acf1eb197d4faa01da978815f826918c
#
_cell.length_a   1.000
_cell.length_b   1.000
_cell.length_c   1.000
_cell.angle_alpha   90.00
_cell.angle_beta   90.00
_cell.angle_gamma   90.00
#
_symmetry.space_group_name_H-M   'P 1'
#
loop_
_entity.id
_entity.type
_entity.pdbx_description
1 polymer ?
#
loop_
_entity_poly.entity_id
_entity_poly.type
_entity_poly.pdbx_seq_one_letter_code
_entity_poly.pdbx_strand_id
1 'polypeptide(L)'
;MRSGIFAVALGLLSAAPAAQWNRAGEGPARPRQGATLVWAGDLKKMLLIGDGVEALDPSTAAWTDFSSAKPPGKEGLQSFYQTAYDVKTRKVYCLSLGSVLHVFDVETKTWTSRAPEPLLEGLSWHMLASDGQGRVVAVGSDKKVDNVGWTRTVVLDTATGRWSTLPLPPEELVAKHRELVAASEALIDLVGRLRLAWYRDPKGVGGNDELQAIARRCDALATLPGMSGFKAEVSKVAALIGARTTLEALKAARAIQPKLDDAAFGQYPVPHSRRNAPLVYDEKNKVYVLFGGDHEDFQVNDTWTLDLEKNAWKRMNPAVAPSPRAGHAACYLPRSGRVAIYEGYAPSGSGDYGASPWQLLDPRELWVYDAGADRWDLAGAFGAKSADGPPGIGKFFGYSATGYEVPAMAADADDRICLAAPAGKNAPGSTWTWSFDPSRIDAAGRDALGQAPNGRRLRALYFRAEFSEVSDEPKGKDLASLPANRWVKLTPAPRTPAHGCRQRDWSTSTWDSDREQVLMWGGGHCVRSSSVPLHYSPASNRIVEGYDADEPYCYNGWCGPASSLLNKQWIDTHAYHLYAYDPKCKLLVTARGFLYDPERMDWVRAEPFKSPFKYSWGSIVIASSPHGAVGWGVAGETPGLWLFDRDRGWTSLEAKGKLFTPWCDSHGMVYDAKRDRMIISSVGGGYSKKSNGTFLAFDFKGRTLDVVTPQNSELNQTGCARELAYVAHADWVLVGDLLRTGDPKTGKAYTRVYDCAKNQMFLLDAGPVGAGYSAGWMYDAKRRLVYSFGYNGEAWALNLDPGTAKLLEKAE
;
A
#
# COMPACT_ATOMS: atom_id res chain seq x y z
N MET A 1 7.37 -28.06 3.90
CA MET A 1 6.56 -29.09 3.22
C MET A 1 5.15 -28.58 2.94
N ARG A 2 4.95 -27.46 2.25
CA ARG A 2 3.62 -26.92 1.86
C ARG A 2 3.60 -26.30 0.46
N SER A 3 4.67 -26.43 -0.30
CA SER A 3 4.72 -26.05 -1.73
C SER A 3 4.13 -27.10 -2.68
N GLY A 4 3.67 -28.23 -2.17
CA GLY A 4 3.16 -29.33 -2.99
C GLY A 4 1.65 -29.35 -3.22
N ILE A 5 0.86 -28.55 -2.48
CA ILE A 5 -0.62 -28.65 -2.58
C ILE A 5 -1.18 -27.77 -3.70
N PHE A 6 -0.50 -26.67 -4.05
CA PHE A 6 -0.93 -25.82 -5.17
C PHE A 6 -0.68 -26.43 -6.57
N ALA A 7 0.28 -27.34 -6.70
CA ALA A 7 0.56 -28.00 -7.98
C ALA A 7 -0.44 -29.12 -8.30
N VAL A 8 -1.12 -29.69 -7.29
CA VAL A 8 -2.06 -30.80 -7.48
C VAL A 8 -3.45 -30.31 -7.92
N ALA A 9 -3.86 -29.11 -7.51
CA ALA A 9 -5.14 -28.54 -7.92
C ALA A 9 -5.16 -28.12 -9.41
N LEU A 10 -4.02 -27.74 -9.98
CA LEU A 10 -3.91 -27.39 -11.39
C LEU A 10 -3.89 -28.62 -12.33
N GLY A 11 -3.65 -29.81 -11.82
CA GLY A 11 -3.59 -31.04 -12.61
C GLY A 11 -4.93 -31.78 -12.81
N LEU A 12 -5.98 -31.37 -12.09
CA LEU A 12 -7.31 -32.01 -12.18
C LEU A 12 -8.36 -31.22 -12.99
N LEU A 13 -7.97 -30.08 -13.56
CA LEU A 13 -8.84 -29.23 -14.38
C LEU A 13 -8.92 -29.64 -15.86
N SER A 14 -8.58 -30.87 -16.23
CA SER A 14 -8.50 -31.27 -17.62
C SER A 14 -9.60 -32.24 -18.04
N ALA A 15 -10.88 -31.84 -18.09
CA ALA A 15 -11.88 -32.68 -18.75
C ALA A 15 -13.14 -32.02 -19.30
N ALA A 16 -13.25 -30.68 -19.32
CA ALA A 16 -14.29 -30.06 -20.15
C ALA A 16 -13.60 -29.14 -21.16
N PRO A 17 -14.09 -29.05 -22.43
CA PRO A 17 -13.55 -28.06 -23.34
C PRO A 17 -13.81 -26.70 -22.69
N ALA A 18 -12.75 -26.11 -22.18
CA ALA A 18 -12.79 -24.82 -21.54
C ALA A 18 -13.48 -23.84 -22.48
N ALA A 19 -14.47 -23.15 -21.99
CA ALA A 19 -14.95 -21.97 -22.66
C ALA A 19 -13.71 -21.08 -22.88
N GLN A 20 -13.43 -20.71 -24.10
CA GLN A 20 -12.18 -20.06 -24.47
C GLN A 20 -12.44 -18.63 -24.93
N TRP A 21 -11.54 -17.75 -24.56
CA TRP A 21 -11.42 -16.49 -25.23
C TRP A 21 -11.00 -16.71 -26.68
N ASN A 22 -11.71 -16.08 -27.60
CA ASN A 22 -11.34 -16.11 -29.02
C ASN A 22 -10.70 -14.77 -29.36
N ARG A 23 -9.46 -14.80 -29.85
CA ARG A 23 -8.87 -13.61 -30.46
C ARG A 23 -9.62 -13.31 -31.74
N ALA A 24 -10.41 -12.25 -31.71
CA ALA A 24 -11.32 -11.90 -32.79
C ALA A 24 -10.71 -10.96 -33.84
N GLY A 25 -9.65 -10.22 -33.46
CA GLY A 25 -9.02 -9.27 -34.39
C GLY A 25 -7.95 -8.40 -33.74
N GLU A 26 -7.54 -7.40 -34.50
CA GLU A 26 -6.66 -6.34 -33.99
C GLU A 26 -7.39 -5.48 -32.97
N GLY A 27 -6.63 -4.78 -32.15
CA GLY A 27 -7.16 -3.82 -31.19
C GLY A 27 -7.56 -2.49 -31.85
N PRO A 28 -8.13 -1.58 -31.06
CA PRO A 28 -8.47 -0.25 -31.53
C PRO A 28 -7.24 0.50 -32.09
N ALA A 29 -7.44 1.35 -33.07
CA ALA A 29 -6.37 2.11 -33.70
C ALA A 29 -5.79 3.19 -32.78
N ARG A 30 -6.57 3.65 -31.79
CA ARG A 30 -6.21 4.69 -30.83
C ARG A 30 -6.27 4.15 -29.39
N PRO A 31 -5.52 3.07 -29.09
CA PRO A 31 -5.54 2.53 -27.74
C PRO A 31 -4.94 3.57 -26.80
N ARG A 32 -5.61 3.79 -25.70
CA ARG A 32 -5.11 4.70 -24.67
C ARG A 32 -5.24 4.07 -23.30
N GLN A 33 -4.27 4.37 -22.46
CA GLN A 33 -4.34 4.05 -21.04
C GLN A 33 -5.59 4.68 -20.42
N GLY A 34 -6.38 3.88 -19.70
CA GLY A 34 -7.63 4.32 -19.08
C GLY A 34 -8.83 4.43 -20.03
N ALA A 35 -8.72 3.94 -21.26
CA ALA A 35 -9.88 3.85 -22.15
C ALA A 35 -10.95 2.93 -21.56
N THR A 36 -12.21 3.28 -21.76
CA THR A 36 -13.37 2.51 -21.29
C THR A 36 -14.25 2.11 -22.45
N LEU A 37 -14.86 0.92 -22.37
CA LEU A 37 -15.76 0.37 -23.37
C LEU A 37 -17.18 0.34 -22.81
N VAL A 38 -18.15 0.91 -23.54
CA VAL A 38 -19.56 0.91 -23.16
C VAL A 38 -20.41 0.32 -24.26
N TRP A 39 -21.43 -0.46 -23.89
CA TRP A 39 -22.41 -0.98 -24.84
C TRP A 39 -23.46 0.08 -25.17
N ALA A 40 -23.54 0.48 -26.44
CA ALA A 40 -24.60 1.34 -26.98
C ALA A 40 -25.61 0.46 -27.72
N GLY A 41 -26.58 -0.07 -26.97
CA GLY A 41 -27.51 -1.08 -27.47
C GLY A 41 -28.40 -0.60 -28.64
N ASP A 42 -28.75 0.67 -28.63
CA ASP A 42 -29.51 1.32 -29.71
C ASP A 42 -28.70 1.43 -31.01
N LEU A 43 -27.38 1.51 -30.93
CA LEU A 43 -26.47 1.50 -32.08
C LEU A 43 -26.02 0.08 -32.45
N LYS A 44 -26.27 -0.92 -31.62
CA LYS A 44 -25.67 -2.26 -31.69
C LYS A 44 -24.15 -2.23 -31.84
N LYS A 45 -23.50 -1.32 -31.13
CA LYS A 45 -22.04 -1.09 -31.13
C LYS A 45 -21.53 -0.93 -29.71
N MET A 46 -20.27 -1.25 -29.52
CA MET A 46 -19.54 -0.88 -28.32
C MET A 46 -18.69 0.36 -28.61
N LEU A 47 -18.80 1.38 -27.79
CA LEU A 47 -18.05 2.62 -27.94
C LEU A 47 -16.84 2.59 -26.99
N LEU A 48 -15.66 2.66 -27.55
CA LEU A 48 -14.42 2.86 -26.82
C LEU A 48 -14.14 4.36 -26.71
N ILE A 49 -14.05 4.81 -25.48
CA ILE A 49 -13.75 6.22 -25.18
C ILE A 49 -12.25 6.32 -24.90
N GLY A 50 -11.52 6.88 -25.84
CA GLY A 50 -10.06 7.02 -25.84
C GLY A 50 -9.58 8.39 -26.34
N ASP A 51 -8.56 8.44 -27.17
CA ASP A 51 -8.10 9.68 -27.86
C ASP A 51 -9.06 10.14 -28.98
N GLY A 52 -10.25 9.71 -28.91
CA GLY A 52 -11.40 9.88 -29.74
C GLY A 52 -12.42 8.84 -29.31
N VAL A 53 -13.41 8.60 -30.13
CA VAL A 53 -14.39 7.54 -29.92
C VAL A 53 -14.32 6.56 -31.08
N GLU A 54 -14.02 5.31 -30.77
CA GLU A 54 -14.03 4.21 -31.75
C GLU A 54 -15.23 3.30 -31.49
N ALA A 55 -15.79 2.75 -32.52
CA ALA A 55 -16.90 1.82 -32.41
C ALA A 55 -16.46 0.41 -32.80
N LEU A 56 -16.71 -0.56 -31.92
CA LEU A 56 -16.55 -1.98 -32.16
C LEU A 56 -17.89 -2.60 -32.55
N ASP A 57 -17.92 -3.32 -33.64
CA ASP A 57 -19.02 -4.21 -33.98
C ASP A 57 -18.78 -5.56 -33.31
N PRO A 58 -19.60 -5.97 -32.32
CA PRO A 58 -19.35 -7.21 -31.58
C PRO A 58 -19.56 -8.47 -32.45
N SER A 59 -20.29 -8.38 -33.55
CA SER A 59 -20.55 -9.52 -34.43
C SER A 59 -19.37 -9.85 -35.35
N THR A 60 -18.63 -8.85 -35.78
CA THR A 60 -17.49 -8.98 -36.70
C THR A 60 -16.15 -8.71 -36.05
N ALA A 61 -16.13 -8.18 -34.81
CA ALA A 61 -14.98 -7.66 -34.11
C ALA A 61 -14.24 -6.54 -34.87
N ALA A 62 -14.91 -5.86 -35.77
CA ALA A 62 -14.34 -4.78 -36.58
C ALA A 62 -14.45 -3.44 -35.86
N TRP A 63 -13.35 -2.70 -35.84
CA TRP A 63 -13.28 -1.33 -35.33
C TRP A 63 -13.49 -0.30 -36.44
N THR A 64 -14.18 0.76 -36.10
CA THR A 64 -14.39 1.91 -36.99
C THR A 64 -14.17 3.21 -36.23
N ASP A 65 -13.60 4.23 -36.88
CA ASP A 65 -13.53 5.58 -36.30
C ASP A 65 -14.95 6.14 -36.21
N PHE A 66 -15.46 6.31 -34.99
CA PHE A 66 -16.78 6.84 -34.73
C PHE A 66 -16.75 8.37 -34.65
N SER A 67 -15.72 8.91 -34.00
CA SER A 67 -15.48 10.35 -33.90
C SER A 67 -14.02 10.63 -33.53
N SER A 68 -13.37 11.50 -34.29
CA SER A 68 -12.04 11.99 -33.97
C SER A 68 -12.03 13.07 -32.89
N ALA A 69 -13.22 13.53 -32.44
CA ALA A 69 -13.33 14.52 -31.40
C ALA A 69 -12.77 13.99 -30.09
N LYS A 70 -11.76 14.68 -29.56
CA LYS A 70 -11.12 14.31 -28.29
C LYS A 70 -11.92 14.81 -27.11
N PRO A 71 -11.95 14.07 -25.98
CA PRO A 71 -12.52 14.58 -24.74
C PRO A 71 -11.85 15.89 -24.34
N PRO A 72 -12.62 16.89 -23.87
CA PRO A 72 -12.07 18.17 -23.46
C PRO A 72 -11.22 18.00 -22.19
N GLY A 73 -10.21 18.85 -22.02
CA GLY A 73 -9.33 18.92 -20.86
C GLY A 73 -7.86 18.76 -21.21
N LYS A 74 -6.99 19.40 -20.42
CA LYS A 74 -5.54 19.35 -20.62
C LYS A 74 -4.92 17.99 -20.34
N GLU A 75 -5.58 17.19 -19.51
CA GLU A 75 -5.07 15.92 -18.98
C GLU A 75 -5.61 14.72 -19.77
N GLY A 76 -6.51 14.94 -20.71
CA GLY A 76 -7.13 13.89 -21.49
C GLY A 76 -7.79 12.80 -20.63
N LEU A 77 -7.95 11.60 -21.21
CA LEU A 77 -8.63 10.49 -20.55
C LEU A 77 -7.90 9.87 -19.36
N GLN A 78 -6.63 10.20 -19.14
CA GLN A 78 -5.93 9.78 -17.91
C GLN A 78 -6.64 10.23 -16.64
N SER A 79 -7.59 11.15 -16.77
CA SER A 79 -8.42 11.68 -15.71
C SER A 79 -9.76 10.96 -15.54
N PHE A 80 -10.12 10.03 -16.42
CA PHE A 80 -11.39 9.31 -16.33
C PHE A 80 -11.21 7.92 -15.72
N TYR A 81 -11.89 7.65 -14.64
CA TYR A 81 -11.88 6.33 -14.02
C TYR A 81 -12.93 5.41 -14.62
N GLN A 82 -14.07 5.95 -15.01
CA GLN A 82 -15.15 5.22 -15.69
C GLN A 82 -16.00 6.14 -16.55
N THR A 83 -16.69 5.52 -17.50
CA THR A 83 -17.69 6.18 -18.33
C THR A 83 -19.00 5.43 -18.26
N ALA A 84 -20.11 6.12 -18.46
CA ALA A 84 -21.43 5.55 -18.51
C ALA A 84 -22.18 5.98 -19.78
N TYR A 85 -22.77 5.03 -20.49
CA TYR A 85 -23.66 5.32 -21.61
C TYR A 85 -25.11 5.30 -21.11
N ASP A 86 -25.84 6.37 -21.36
CA ASP A 86 -27.28 6.43 -21.10
C ASP A 86 -28.03 6.35 -22.43
N VAL A 87 -28.69 5.21 -22.65
CA VAL A 87 -29.41 4.93 -23.89
C VAL A 87 -30.60 5.88 -24.11
N LYS A 88 -31.21 6.36 -23.01
CA LYS A 88 -32.36 7.28 -23.10
C LYS A 88 -31.97 8.64 -23.67
N THR A 89 -30.80 9.15 -23.32
CA THR A 89 -30.31 10.43 -23.81
C THR A 89 -29.34 10.28 -24.98
N ARG A 90 -28.87 9.05 -25.26
CA ARG A 90 -27.87 8.72 -26.27
C ARG A 90 -26.57 9.48 -26.06
N LYS A 91 -26.12 9.52 -24.79
CA LYS A 91 -24.91 10.24 -24.38
C LYS A 91 -23.99 9.38 -23.54
N VAL A 92 -22.69 9.62 -23.71
CA VAL A 92 -21.65 9.06 -22.84
C VAL A 92 -21.25 10.11 -21.82
N TYR A 93 -21.32 9.76 -20.57
CA TYR A 93 -20.96 10.59 -19.44
C TYR A 93 -19.60 10.16 -18.90
N CYS A 94 -18.70 11.14 -18.72
CA CYS A 94 -17.33 10.94 -18.20
C CYS A 94 -17.05 11.94 -17.09
N LEU A 95 -16.58 11.49 -15.95
CA LEU A 95 -16.24 12.36 -14.82
C LEU A 95 -14.73 12.43 -14.67
N SER A 96 -14.15 13.62 -14.76
CA SER A 96 -12.71 13.82 -14.60
C SER A 96 -12.29 13.93 -13.15
N LEU A 97 -10.99 13.79 -12.86
CA LEU A 97 -10.40 13.97 -11.52
C LEU A 97 -10.77 15.29 -10.84
N GLY A 98 -10.93 16.35 -11.62
CA GLY A 98 -11.37 17.66 -11.13
C GLY A 98 -12.88 17.78 -10.90
N SER A 99 -13.61 16.67 -10.89
CA SER A 99 -15.08 16.64 -10.72
C SER A 99 -15.84 17.40 -11.82
N VAL A 100 -15.25 17.49 -13.01
CA VAL A 100 -15.88 18.07 -14.18
C VAL A 100 -16.55 16.98 -14.99
N LEU A 101 -17.83 17.14 -15.26
CA LEU A 101 -18.60 16.23 -16.11
C LEU A 101 -18.40 16.60 -17.58
N HIS A 102 -17.87 15.66 -18.34
CA HIS A 102 -17.79 15.71 -19.80
C HIS A 102 -18.85 14.80 -20.39
N VAL A 103 -19.51 15.26 -21.42
CA VAL A 103 -20.61 14.55 -22.08
C VAL A 103 -20.33 14.49 -23.58
N PHE A 104 -20.30 13.27 -24.10
CA PHE A 104 -20.23 13.02 -25.53
C PHE A 104 -21.63 12.72 -26.06
N ASP A 105 -22.08 13.51 -26.99
CA ASP A 105 -23.36 13.30 -27.68
C ASP A 105 -23.12 12.42 -28.92
N VAL A 106 -23.77 11.27 -28.94
CA VAL A 106 -23.56 10.25 -29.98
C VAL A 106 -24.14 10.68 -31.33
N GLU A 107 -25.16 11.53 -31.35
CA GLU A 107 -25.78 12.01 -32.59
C GLU A 107 -24.94 13.09 -33.26
N THR A 108 -24.54 14.09 -32.48
CA THR A 108 -23.73 15.20 -32.98
C THR A 108 -22.25 14.87 -33.05
N LYS A 109 -21.81 13.79 -32.37
CA LYS A 109 -20.42 13.36 -32.24
C LYS A 109 -19.51 14.42 -31.62
N THR A 110 -20.05 15.19 -30.70
CA THR A 110 -19.35 16.31 -30.06
C THR A 110 -19.28 16.16 -28.54
N TRP A 111 -18.27 16.78 -27.97
CA TRP A 111 -18.09 16.85 -26.53
C TRP A 111 -18.59 18.19 -25.99
N THR A 112 -19.18 18.14 -24.81
CA THR A 112 -19.48 19.30 -23.98
C THR A 112 -18.96 19.08 -22.57
N SER A 113 -18.59 20.15 -21.87
CA SER A 113 -18.20 20.11 -20.46
C SER A 113 -19.18 20.94 -19.65
N ARG A 114 -19.59 20.41 -18.49
CA ARG A 114 -20.41 21.16 -17.55
C ARG A 114 -19.53 21.82 -16.49
N ALA A 115 -19.99 22.95 -15.96
CA ALA A 115 -19.33 23.59 -14.83
C ALA A 115 -19.19 22.61 -13.66
N PRO A 116 -18.15 22.78 -12.82
CA PRO A 116 -18.01 21.96 -11.61
C PRO A 116 -19.27 22.01 -10.75
N GLU A 117 -19.71 20.87 -10.30
CA GLU A 117 -20.91 20.71 -9.46
C GLU A 117 -20.52 20.66 -7.99
N PRO A 118 -21.08 21.51 -7.11
CA PRO A 118 -20.74 21.51 -5.70
C PRO A 118 -20.92 20.16 -5.00
N LEU A 119 -21.90 19.35 -5.42
CA LEU A 119 -22.10 18.00 -4.87
C LEU A 119 -20.98 17.02 -5.23
N LEU A 120 -20.17 17.32 -6.24
CA LEU A 120 -19.01 16.53 -6.62
C LEU A 120 -17.73 17.03 -5.96
N GLU A 121 -17.77 18.20 -5.31
CA GLU A 121 -16.60 18.76 -4.65
C GLU A 121 -16.10 17.87 -3.53
N GLY A 122 -14.79 17.57 -3.53
CA GLY A 122 -14.18 16.67 -2.56
C GLY A 122 -14.37 15.18 -2.86
N LEU A 123 -15.17 14.82 -3.85
CA LEU A 123 -15.29 13.45 -4.31
C LEU A 123 -14.08 13.08 -5.14
N SER A 124 -13.46 11.96 -4.84
CA SER A 124 -12.30 11.43 -5.55
C SER A 124 -12.49 9.95 -5.90
N TRP A 125 -11.72 9.49 -6.89
CA TRP A 125 -11.75 8.09 -7.35
C TRP A 125 -13.13 7.60 -7.75
N HIS A 126 -13.76 8.32 -8.66
CA HIS A 126 -15.14 8.10 -9.07
C HIS A 126 -15.33 6.77 -9.80
N MET A 127 -16.43 6.12 -9.47
CA MET A 127 -17.00 5.01 -10.21
C MET A 127 -18.30 5.50 -10.82
N LEU A 128 -18.56 5.22 -12.09
CA LEU A 128 -19.68 5.79 -12.82
C LEU A 128 -20.47 4.70 -13.54
N ALA A 129 -21.80 4.72 -13.42
CA ALA A 129 -22.69 3.85 -14.19
C ALA A 129 -24.00 4.54 -14.50
N SER A 130 -24.67 4.16 -15.61
CA SER A 130 -26.03 4.59 -15.96
C SER A 130 -27.01 3.43 -15.81
N ASP A 131 -28.25 3.74 -15.43
CA ASP A 131 -29.35 2.78 -15.47
C ASP A 131 -30.00 2.69 -16.87
N GLY A 132 -29.55 3.46 -17.85
CA GLY A 132 -30.13 3.55 -19.15
C GLY A 132 -31.50 4.21 -19.19
N GLN A 133 -32.03 4.66 -18.04
CA GLN A 133 -33.35 5.27 -17.89
C GLN A 133 -33.27 6.78 -17.61
N GLY A 134 -32.10 7.37 -17.70
CA GLY A 134 -31.86 8.79 -17.48
C GLY A 134 -31.25 9.11 -16.12
N ARG A 135 -30.71 8.13 -15.41
CA ARG A 135 -29.94 8.37 -14.17
C ARG A 135 -28.52 7.90 -14.35
N VAL A 136 -27.57 8.76 -14.03
CA VAL A 136 -26.13 8.43 -13.94
C VAL A 136 -25.70 8.54 -12.49
N VAL A 137 -25.19 7.44 -11.96
CA VAL A 137 -24.70 7.35 -10.59
C VAL A 137 -23.20 7.51 -10.59
N ALA A 138 -22.69 8.38 -9.73
CA ALA A 138 -21.28 8.48 -9.40
C ALA A 138 -21.05 8.13 -7.92
N VAL A 139 -20.13 7.23 -7.67
CA VAL A 139 -19.71 6.83 -6.33
C VAL A 139 -18.24 7.16 -6.20
N GLY A 140 -17.85 7.76 -5.11
CA GLY A 140 -16.43 8.09 -4.87
C GLY A 140 -16.12 8.24 -3.39
N SER A 141 -14.81 8.32 -3.12
CA SER A 141 -14.32 8.58 -1.76
C SER A 141 -14.57 10.03 -1.38
N ASP A 142 -15.19 10.27 -0.23
CA ASP A 142 -15.48 11.61 0.25
C ASP A 142 -14.43 12.07 1.27
N LYS A 143 -13.72 13.15 0.93
CA LYS A 143 -12.73 13.77 1.83
C LYS A 143 -13.36 14.63 2.91
N LYS A 144 -14.65 14.96 2.79
CA LYS A 144 -15.36 15.86 3.70
C LYS A 144 -16.14 15.13 4.79
N VAL A 145 -16.50 13.88 4.55
CA VAL A 145 -17.21 13.09 5.56
C VAL A 145 -16.18 12.49 6.48
N ASP A 146 -16.26 12.89 7.74
CA ASP A 146 -15.50 12.41 8.89
C ASP A 146 -14.54 11.26 8.61
N ASN A 147 -13.39 11.27 9.21
CA ASN A 147 -12.32 10.26 9.21
C ASN A 147 -12.72 8.76 9.11
N VAL A 148 -13.94 8.44 8.73
CA VAL A 148 -14.49 7.08 8.62
C VAL A 148 -14.29 6.46 7.23
N GLY A 149 -13.84 7.24 6.21
CA GLY A 149 -13.50 6.72 4.88
C GLY A 149 -14.67 6.10 4.12
N TRP A 150 -15.83 6.70 4.19
CA TRP A 150 -17.00 6.22 3.48
C TRP A 150 -17.09 6.79 2.07
N THR A 151 -17.78 6.06 1.18
CA THR A 151 -18.12 6.58 -0.13
C THR A 151 -19.34 7.49 -0.02
N ARG A 152 -19.33 8.54 -0.87
CA ARG A 152 -20.51 9.34 -1.16
C ARG A 152 -21.06 8.92 -2.52
N THR A 153 -22.38 8.85 -2.61
CA THR A 153 -23.10 8.53 -3.84
C THR A 153 -23.88 9.75 -4.29
N VAL A 154 -23.66 10.17 -5.52
CA VAL A 154 -24.40 11.24 -6.17
C VAL A 154 -25.07 10.75 -7.44
N VAL A 155 -26.22 11.29 -7.75
CA VAL A 155 -27.05 10.87 -8.90
C VAL A 155 -27.35 12.08 -9.76
N LEU A 156 -27.04 11.97 -11.05
CA LEU A 156 -27.44 12.90 -12.07
C LEU A 156 -28.75 12.44 -12.70
N ASP A 157 -29.76 13.29 -12.68
CA ASP A 157 -30.92 13.18 -13.58
C ASP A 157 -30.54 13.80 -14.93
N THR A 158 -30.44 12.98 -15.96
CA THR A 158 -29.93 13.41 -17.26
C THR A 158 -30.91 14.30 -18.02
N ALA A 159 -32.21 14.21 -17.72
CA ALA A 159 -33.24 15.01 -18.36
C ALA A 159 -33.23 16.46 -17.84
N THR A 160 -33.10 16.62 -16.53
CA THR A 160 -33.08 17.95 -15.87
C THR A 160 -31.67 18.50 -15.73
N GLY A 161 -30.65 17.65 -15.81
CA GLY A 161 -29.26 18.00 -15.55
C GLY A 161 -28.94 18.27 -14.06
N ARG A 162 -29.85 17.94 -13.15
CA ARG A 162 -29.68 18.17 -11.72
C ARG A 162 -28.98 16.99 -11.03
N TRP A 163 -28.11 17.33 -10.11
CA TRP A 163 -27.48 16.37 -9.22
C TRP A 163 -28.22 16.30 -7.89
N SER A 164 -28.24 15.12 -7.30
CA SER A 164 -28.73 14.85 -5.94
C SER A 164 -27.74 13.92 -5.25
N THR A 165 -27.75 13.89 -3.93
CA THR A 165 -26.96 12.94 -3.14
C THR A 165 -27.89 11.96 -2.43
N LEU A 166 -27.43 10.72 -2.25
CA LEU A 166 -28.12 9.81 -1.37
C LEU A 166 -28.09 10.33 0.06
N PRO A 167 -29.12 10.04 0.87
CA PRO A 167 -29.09 10.35 2.29
C PRO A 167 -27.85 9.76 2.96
N LEU A 168 -27.27 10.49 3.91
CA LEU A 168 -26.24 9.94 4.79
C LEU A 168 -26.87 8.81 5.62
N PRO A 169 -26.04 7.84 6.04
CA PRO A 169 -26.50 6.80 6.95
C PRO A 169 -27.12 7.38 8.22
N PRO A 170 -28.17 6.71 8.79
CA PRO A 170 -28.73 7.11 10.08
C PRO A 170 -27.66 7.22 11.16
N GLU A 171 -27.68 8.26 11.97
CA GLU A 171 -26.69 8.51 13.03
C GLU A 171 -26.61 7.34 14.03
N GLU A 172 -27.70 6.64 14.28
CA GLU A 172 -27.72 5.45 15.11
C GLU A 172 -26.83 4.32 14.57
N LEU A 173 -26.82 4.07 13.26
CA LEU A 173 -25.94 3.11 12.61
C LEU A 173 -24.49 3.55 12.69
N VAL A 174 -24.24 4.84 12.50
CA VAL A 174 -22.91 5.44 12.61
C VAL A 174 -22.37 5.29 14.03
N ALA A 175 -23.19 5.62 15.03
CA ALA A 175 -22.82 5.50 16.44
C ALA A 175 -22.51 4.04 16.82
N LYS A 176 -23.37 3.10 16.42
CA LYS A 176 -23.16 1.68 16.68
C LYS A 176 -21.89 1.16 16.00
N HIS A 177 -21.61 1.61 14.78
CA HIS A 177 -20.37 1.25 14.11
C HIS A 177 -19.17 1.79 14.87
N ARG A 178 -19.17 3.06 15.30
CA ARG A 178 -18.11 3.66 16.12
C ARG A 178 -17.86 2.87 17.42
N GLU A 179 -18.91 2.42 18.09
CA GLU A 179 -18.79 1.56 19.27
C GLU A 179 -18.06 0.25 18.99
N LEU A 180 -18.38 -0.41 17.89
CA LEU A 180 -17.73 -1.66 17.47
C LEU A 180 -16.27 -1.42 17.06
N VAL A 181 -15.99 -0.31 16.39
CA VAL A 181 -14.63 0.13 16.04
C VAL A 181 -13.81 0.35 17.30
N ALA A 182 -14.32 1.12 18.25
CA ALA A 182 -13.63 1.38 19.52
C ALA A 182 -13.34 0.09 20.30
N ALA A 183 -14.29 -0.86 20.28
CA ALA A 183 -14.10 -2.17 20.88
C ALA A 183 -13.01 -2.99 20.16
N SER A 184 -12.98 -2.94 18.82
CA SER A 184 -11.93 -3.61 18.04
C SER A 184 -10.54 -3.02 18.31
N GLU A 185 -10.43 -1.70 18.40
CA GLU A 185 -9.19 -1.00 18.76
C GLU A 185 -8.67 -1.44 20.14
N ALA A 186 -9.54 -1.43 21.13
CA ALA A 186 -9.17 -1.84 22.49
C ALA A 186 -8.76 -3.32 22.56
N LEU A 187 -9.42 -4.18 21.78
CA LEU A 187 -9.05 -5.60 21.69
C LEU A 187 -7.68 -5.80 21.02
N ILE A 188 -7.41 -5.08 19.95
CA ILE A 188 -6.11 -5.12 19.24
C ILE A 188 -4.99 -4.66 20.19
N ASP A 189 -5.22 -3.61 20.97
CA ASP A 189 -4.24 -3.16 21.98
C ASP A 189 -4.01 -4.24 23.04
N LEU A 190 -5.07 -4.85 23.56
CA LEU A 190 -4.98 -5.95 24.53
C LEU A 190 -4.19 -7.14 23.95
N VAL A 191 -4.49 -7.55 22.74
CA VAL A 191 -3.78 -8.63 22.03
C VAL A 191 -2.30 -8.31 21.89
N GLY A 192 -1.97 -7.07 21.50
CA GLY A 192 -0.59 -6.60 21.37
C GLY A 192 0.17 -6.68 22.71
N ARG A 193 -0.47 -6.24 23.82
CA ARG A 193 0.14 -6.28 25.16
C ARG A 193 0.32 -7.71 25.67
N LEU A 194 -0.65 -8.58 25.46
CA LEU A 194 -0.53 -10.01 25.81
C LEU A 194 0.61 -10.68 25.03
N ARG A 195 0.73 -10.37 23.75
CA ARG A 195 1.83 -10.90 22.94
C ARG A 195 3.17 -10.41 23.45
N LEU A 196 3.30 -9.13 23.75
CA LEU A 196 4.53 -8.54 24.27
C LEU A 196 4.92 -9.15 25.61
N ALA A 197 3.97 -9.30 26.54
CA ALA A 197 4.19 -9.97 27.82
C ALA A 197 4.65 -11.42 27.64
N TRP A 198 4.02 -12.14 26.72
CA TRP A 198 4.43 -13.51 26.39
C TRP A 198 5.85 -13.58 25.80
N TYR A 199 6.24 -12.66 24.93
CA TYR A 199 7.59 -12.61 24.37
C TYR A 199 8.65 -12.31 25.44
N ARG A 200 8.35 -11.44 26.41
CA ARG A 200 9.26 -11.08 27.50
C ARG A 200 9.40 -12.20 28.54
N ASP A 201 8.30 -12.89 28.82
CA ASP A 201 8.25 -13.96 29.79
C ASP A 201 7.37 -15.12 29.31
N PRO A 202 7.90 -16.00 28.44
CA PRO A 202 7.16 -17.15 27.92
C PRO A 202 6.71 -18.14 28.99
N LYS A 203 7.39 -18.16 30.16
CA LYS A 203 7.10 -19.07 31.27
C LYS A 203 6.13 -18.48 32.29
N GLY A 204 5.78 -17.20 32.17
CA GLY A 204 4.87 -16.53 33.09
C GLY A 204 5.38 -16.34 34.52
N VAL A 205 6.70 -16.33 34.69
CA VAL A 205 7.36 -16.23 36.03
C VAL A 205 7.68 -14.80 36.43
N GLY A 206 7.58 -13.83 35.48
CA GLY A 206 8.00 -12.43 35.64
C GLY A 206 7.01 -11.54 36.40
N GLY A 207 7.32 -10.26 36.45
CA GLY A 207 6.72 -9.26 37.32
C GLY A 207 5.20 -9.13 37.25
N ASN A 208 4.59 -8.85 38.35
CA ASN A 208 3.13 -8.74 38.54
C ASN A 208 2.56 -7.50 37.85
N ASP A 209 3.36 -6.45 37.69
CA ASP A 209 2.86 -5.12 37.29
C ASP A 209 2.39 -5.06 35.81
N GLU A 210 3.09 -5.72 34.89
CA GLU A 210 2.70 -5.78 33.49
C GLU A 210 1.40 -6.58 33.32
N LEU A 211 1.28 -7.74 33.94
CA LEU A 211 0.06 -8.55 33.89
C LEU A 211 -1.13 -7.85 34.56
N GLN A 212 -0.91 -7.10 35.64
CA GLN A 212 -1.95 -6.28 36.26
C GLN A 212 -2.40 -5.14 35.35
N ALA A 213 -1.46 -4.51 34.63
CA ALA A 213 -1.80 -3.50 33.64
C ALA A 213 -2.61 -4.08 32.48
N ILE A 214 -2.28 -5.28 32.04
CA ILE A 214 -3.03 -6.01 31.01
C ILE A 214 -4.43 -6.40 31.53
N ALA A 215 -4.54 -6.87 32.77
CA ALA A 215 -5.82 -7.19 33.41
C ALA A 215 -6.75 -5.96 33.42
N ARG A 216 -6.24 -4.79 33.86
CA ARG A 216 -7.03 -3.55 33.84
C ARG A 216 -7.51 -3.17 32.45
N ARG A 217 -6.70 -3.42 31.39
CA ARG A 217 -7.15 -3.22 30.00
C ARG A 217 -8.25 -4.18 29.60
N CYS A 218 -8.15 -5.43 30.05
CA CYS A 218 -9.18 -6.44 29.81
C CYS A 218 -10.51 -6.04 30.48
N ASP A 219 -10.45 -5.56 31.72
CA ASP A 219 -11.62 -5.05 32.43
C ASP A 219 -12.23 -3.85 31.73
N ALA A 220 -11.40 -2.90 31.29
CA ALA A 220 -11.86 -1.73 30.53
C ALA A 220 -12.52 -2.14 29.19
N LEU A 221 -11.94 -3.10 28.48
CA LEU A 221 -12.52 -3.66 27.25
C LEU A 221 -13.92 -4.24 27.50
N ALA A 222 -14.09 -4.97 28.62
CA ALA A 222 -15.37 -5.60 28.97
C ALA A 222 -16.51 -4.58 29.19
N THR A 223 -16.18 -3.32 29.48
CA THR A 223 -17.17 -2.25 29.73
C THR A 223 -17.62 -1.54 28.46
N LEU A 224 -16.91 -1.71 27.33
CA LEU A 224 -17.25 -1.04 26.09
C LEU A 224 -18.59 -1.54 25.51
N PRO A 225 -19.47 -0.65 25.03
CA PRO A 225 -20.76 -1.02 24.45
C PRO A 225 -20.63 -2.04 23.31
N GLY A 226 -19.64 -1.87 22.44
CA GLY A 226 -19.35 -2.77 21.33
C GLY A 226 -18.97 -4.20 21.77
N MET A 227 -18.60 -4.40 23.02
CA MET A 227 -18.27 -5.73 23.60
C MET A 227 -19.44 -6.42 24.25
N SER A 228 -20.62 -5.85 24.24
CA SER A 228 -21.81 -6.41 24.93
C SER A 228 -22.13 -7.86 24.54
N GLY A 229 -21.90 -8.23 23.28
CA GLY A 229 -22.05 -9.58 22.75
C GLY A 229 -20.89 -10.55 23.03
N PHE A 230 -19.79 -10.09 23.65
CA PHE A 230 -18.55 -10.84 23.82
C PHE A 230 -18.10 -10.98 25.28
N LYS A 231 -18.99 -10.67 26.21
CA LYS A 231 -18.65 -10.65 27.66
C LYS A 231 -18.10 -11.96 28.18
N ALA A 232 -18.63 -13.10 27.74
CA ALA A 232 -18.17 -14.41 28.16
C ALA A 232 -16.73 -14.69 27.68
N GLU A 233 -16.46 -14.35 26.44
CA GLU A 233 -15.12 -14.51 25.86
C GLU A 233 -14.10 -13.60 26.57
N VAL A 234 -14.44 -12.33 26.83
CA VAL A 234 -13.57 -11.40 27.55
C VAL A 234 -13.33 -11.88 28.99
N SER A 235 -14.35 -12.39 29.69
CA SER A 235 -14.20 -12.97 31.03
C SER A 235 -13.25 -14.18 31.02
N LYS A 236 -13.30 -15.01 29.97
CA LYS A 236 -12.34 -16.11 29.80
C LYS A 236 -10.91 -15.59 29.64
N VAL A 237 -10.72 -14.52 28.85
CA VAL A 237 -9.39 -13.89 28.72
C VAL A 237 -8.89 -13.37 30.05
N ALA A 238 -9.74 -12.67 30.81
CA ALA A 238 -9.40 -12.17 32.15
C ALA A 238 -8.98 -13.29 33.12
N ALA A 239 -9.72 -14.40 33.13
CA ALA A 239 -9.39 -15.57 33.95
C ALA A 239 -8.03 -16.18 33.59
N LEU A 240 -7.71 -16.27 32.31
CA LEU A 240 -6.41 -16.78 31.82
C LEU A 240 -5.25 -15.83 32.15
N ILE A 241 -5.48 -14.51 32.15
CA ILE A 241 -4.49 -13.51 32.61
C ILE A 241 -4.24 -13.70 34.11
N GLY A 242 -5.31 -13.84 34.90
CA GLY A 242 -5.21 -14.09 36.33
C GLY A 242 -4.48 -15.41 36.67
N ALA A 243 -4.65 -16.44 35.86
CA ALA A 243 -3.94 -17.72 35.98
C ALA A 243 -2.50 -17.69 35.44
N ARG A 244 -2.03 -16.54 34.92
CA ARG A 244 -0.70 -16.34 34.30
C ARG A 244 -0.44 -17.21 33.06
N THR A 245 -1.47 -17.70 32.42
CA THR A 245 -1.36 -18.44 31.16
C THR A 245 -1.43 -17.47 29.96
N THR A 246 -0.37 -16.66 29.81
CA THR A 246 -0.34 -15.52 28.87
C THR A 246 -0.56 -15.94 27.42
N LEU A 247 0.01 -17.09 27.02
CA LEU A 247 -0.18 -17.59 25.65
C LEU A 247 -1.64 -17.98 25.38
N GLU A 248 -2.28 -18.65 26.34
CA GLU A 248 -3.68 -19.06 26.21
C GLU A 248 -4.62 -17.85 26.26
N ALA A 249 -4.31 -16.84 27.08
CA ALA A 249 -5.03 -15.57 27.10
C ALA A 249 -4.93 -14.87 25.74
N LEU A 250 -3.74 -14.85 25.16
CA LEU A 250 -3.48 -14.29 23.83
C LEU A 250 -4.28 -15.01 22.74
N LYS A 251 -4.26 -16.35 22.73
CA LYS A 251 -5.05 -17.16 21.79
C LYS A 251 -6.55 -16.90 21.94
N ALA A 252 -7.03 -16.81 23.17
CA ALA A 252 -8.44 -16.54 23.47
C ALA A 252 -8.85 -15.13 23.03
N ALA A 253 -8.05 -14.10 23.31
CA ALA A 253 -8.31 -12.73 22.88
C ALA A 253 -8.33 -12.62 21.35
N ARG A 254 -7.39 -13.25 20.67
CA ARG A 254 -7.35 -13.29 19.19
C ARG A 254 -8.57 -13.99 18.59
N ALA A 255 -9.15 -14.96 19.26
CA ALA A 255 -10.35 -15.63 18.76
C ALA A 255 -11.60 -14.75 18.77
N ILE A 256 -11.60 -13.65 19.53
CA ILE A 256 -12.67 -12.66 19.56
C ILE A 256 -12.59 -11.77 18.32
N GLN A 257 -11.39 -11.41 17.87
CA GLN A 257 -11.16 -10.42 16.83
C GLN A 257 -11.97 -10.66 15.53
N PRO A 258 -11.96 -11.86 14.92
CA PRO A 258 -12.74 -12.10 13.71
C PRO A 258 -14.24 -11.91 13.89
N LYS A 259 -14.76 -12.27 15.07
CA LYS A 259 -16.19 -12.13 15.38
C LYS A 259 -16.58 -10.67 15.56
N LEU A 260 -15.70 -9.90 16.23
CA LEU A 260 -15.91 -8.47 16.44
C LEU A 260 -15.80 -7.70 15.11
N ASP A 261 -14.83 -8.05 14.30
CA ASP A 261 -14.68 -7.50 12.96
C ASP A 261 -15.91 -7.81 12.09
N ASP A 262 -16.42 -9.03 12.16
CA ASP A 262 -17.65 -9.41 11.47
C ASP A 262 -18.84 -8.55 11.92
N ALA A 263 -18.97 -8.30 13.21
CA ALA A 263 -20.02 -7.44 13.75
C ALA A 263 -19.83 -5.98 13.29
N ALA A 264 -18.63 -5.46 13.36
CA ALA A 264 -18.31 -4.11 12.93
C ALA A 264 -18.57 -3.91 11.44
N PHE A 265 -18.05 -4.78 10.59
CA PHE A 265 -18.23 -4.70 9.14
C PHE A 265 -19.68 -4.97 8.69
N GLY A 266 -20.41 -5.80 9.39
CA GLY A 266 -21.82 -6.05 9.13
C GLY A 266 -22.74 -4.83 9.34
N GLN A 267 -22.28 -3.84 10.08
CA GLN A 267 -23.00 -2.58 10.36
C GLN A 267 -22.62 -1.43 9.41
N TYR A 268 -21.71 -1.64 8.44
CA TYR A 268 -21.42 -0.62 7.45
C TYR A 268 -22.64 -0.32 6.60
N PRO A 269 -23.09 0.94 6.57
CA PRO A 269 -24.29 1.31 5.79
C PRO A 269 -23.99 1.59 4.31
N VAL A 270 -22.71 1.84 3.96
CA VAL A 270 -22.26 2.16 2.60
C VAL A 270 -20.87 1.55 2.37
N PRO A 271 -20.44 1.34 1.12
CA PRO A 271 -19.11 0.87 0.83
C PRO A 271 -18.02 1.78 1.43
N HIS A 272 -16.93 1.19 1.87
CA HIS A 272 -15.74 1.95 2.21
C HIS A 272 -15.24 2.77 1.04
N SER A 273 -14.51 3.83 1.35
CA SER A 273 -13.67 4.57 0.41
C SER A 273 -12.75 3.60 -0.35
N ARG A 274 -12.82 3.63 -1.66
CA ARG A 274 -12.04 2.75 -2.54
C ARG A 274 -11.85 3.37 -3.91
N ARG A 275 -10.91 2.84 -4.67
CA ARG A 275 -10.69 3.18 -6.07
C ARG A 275 -10.57 1.92 -6.92
N ASN A 276 -10.54 2.11 -8.23
CA ASN A 276 -10.32 1.02 -9.20
C ASN A 276 -11.30 -0.16 -9.06
N ALA A 277 -12.53 0.15 -8.67
CA ALA A 277 -13.64 -0.78 -8.59
C ALA A 277 -14.72 -0.37 -9.60
N PRO A 278 -15.03 -1.19 -10.61
CA PRO A 278 -16.12 -0.90 -11.52
C PRO A 278 -17.48 -0.89 -10.82
N LEU A 279 -18.33 0.08 -11.21
CA LEU A 279 -19.73 0.11 -10.87
C LEU A 279 -20.54 -0.32 -12.09
N VAL A 280 -21.41 -1.30 -11.95
CA VAL A 280 -22.19 -1.85 -13.06
C VAL A 280 -23.67 -1.88 -12.69
N TYR A 281 -24.54 -1.42 -13.58
CA TYR A 281 -25.97 -1.52 -13.39
C TYR A 281 -26.49 -2.89 -13.85
N ASP A 282 -27.17 -3.60 -12.96
CA ASP A 282 -27.88 -4.85 -13.22
C ASP A 282 -29.34 -4.52 -13.56
N GLU A 283 -29.68 -4.56 -14.85
CA GLU A 283 -31.01 -4.21 -15.36
C GLU A 283 -32.09 -5.16 -14.86
N LYS A 284 -31.77 -6.45 -14.68
CA LYS A 284 -32.71 -7.47 -14.23
C LYS A 284 -33.17 -7.24 -12.79
N ASN A 285 -32.20 -6.97 -11.91
CA ASN A 285 -32.45 -6.76 -10.49
C ASN A 285 -32.65 -5.27 -10.13
N LYS A 286 -32.44 -4.35 -11.07
CA LYS A 286 -32.55 -2.88 -10.92
C LYS A 286 -31.66 -2.33 -9.81
N VAL A 287 -30.46 -2.85 -9.70
CA VAL A 287 -29.46 -2.42 -8.72
C VAL A 287 -28.11 -2.12 -9.38
N TYR A 288 -27.34 -1.24 -8.78
CA TYR A 288 -25.95 -1.10 -9.14
C TYR A 288 -25.11 -2.06 -8.32
N VAL A 289 -24.19 -2.77 -8.96
CA VAL A 289 -23.28 -3.74 -8.34
C VAL A 289 -21.89 -3.14 -8.29
N LEU A 290 -21.28 -3.20 -7.11
CA LEU A 290 -19.91 -2.79 -6.85
C LEU A 290 -19.16 -3.98 -6.22
N PHE A 291 -18.01 -4.32 -6.79
CA PHE A 291 -17.17 -5.39 -6.27
C PHE A 291 -15.73 -4.91 -6.12
N GLY A 292 -15.05 -5.32 -5.05
CA GLY A 292 -13.63 -5.14 -4.90
C GLY A 292 -13.16 -3.69 -4.85
N GLY A 293 -11.98 -3.44 -5.35
CA GLY A 293 -11.29 -2.16 -5.31
C GLY A 293 -10.10 -2.14 -4.37
N ASP A 294 -9.36 -1.05 -4.36
CA ASP A 294 -8.20 -0.87 -3.51
C ASP A 294 -8.27 0.38 -2.64
N HIS A 295 -7.46 0.35 -1.60
CA HIS A 295 -7.16 1.44 -0.69
C HIS A 295 -5.68 1.83 -0.77
N GLU A 296 -5.05 1.69 -1.93
CA GLU A 296 -3.61 1.79 -2.19
C GLU A 296 -2.79 0.66 -1.59
N ASP A 297 -2.96 0.36 -0.31
CA ASP A 297 -2.13 -0.58 0.41
C ASP A 297 -2.75 -1.97 0.52
N PHE A 298 -4.04 -2.09 0.24
CA PHE A 298 -4.74 -3.38 0.24
C PHE A 298 -5.95 -3.37 -0.70
N GLN A 299 -6.32 -4.54 -1.20
CA GLN A 299 -7.50 -4.78 -2.02
C GLN A 299 -8.60 -5.42 -1.19
N VAL A 300 -9.85 -5.20 -1.63
CA VAL A 300 -11.04 -5.78 -1.03
C VAL A 300 -11.75 -6.74 -1.99
N ASN A 301 -12.60 -7.62 -1.47
CA ASN A 301 -13.43 -8.52 -2.26
C ASN A 301 -14.91 -8.53 -1.81
N ASP A 302 -15.30 -7.51 -1.11
CA ASP A 302 -16.70 -7.34 -0.73
C ASP A 302 -17.56 -7.00 -1.96
N THR A 303 -18.78 -7.45 -1.92
CA THR A 303 -19.81 -7.20 -2.93
C THR A 303 -20.90 -6.32 -2.33
N TRP A 304 -21.29 -5.27 -3.05
CA TRP A 304 -22.32 -4.34 -2.65
C TRP A 304 -23.33 -4.14 -3.75
N THR A 305 -24.58 -3.90 -3.37
CA THR A 305 -25.63 -3.46 -4.29
C THR A 305 -26.22 -2.13 -3.83
N LEU A 306 -26.51 -1.24 -4.78
CA LEU A 306 -27.23 0.00 -4.55
C LEU A 306 -28.58 -0.05 -5.23
N ASP A 307 -29.63 0.11 -4.45
CA ASP A 307 -31.01 0.25 -4.91
C ASP A 307 -31.41 1.73 -4.81
N LEU A 308 -31.57 2.40 -5.95
CA LEU A 308 -31.96 3.83 -5.98
C LEU A 308 -33.40 4.07 -5.58
N GLU A 309 -34.30 3.10 -5.73
CA GLU A 309 -35.68 3.26 -5.30
C GLU A 309 -35.77 3.26 -3.76
N LYS A 310 -34.85 2.55 -3.11
CA LYS A 310 -34.74 2.53 -1.66
C LYS A 310 -33.73 3.56 -1.14
N ASN A 311 -32.97 4.20 -2.02
CA ASN A 311 -31.85 5.09 -1.67
C ASN A 311 -30.85 4.43 -0.70
N ALA A 312 -30.55 3.16 -0.90
CA ALA A 312 -29.78 2.38 0.08
C ALA A 312 -28.76 1.46 -0.57
N TRP A 313 -27.59 1.44 0.02
CA TRP A 313 -26.62 0.39 -0.19
C TRP A 313 -26.93 -0.84 0.65
N LYS A 314 -26.65 -1.99 0.10
CA LYS A 314 -26.69 -3.27 0.81
C LYS A 314 -25.39 -4.02 0.58
N ARG A 315 -24.72 -4.39 1.66
CA ARG A 315 -23.63 -5.33 1.59
C ARG A 315 -24.19 -6.73 1.34
N MET A 316 -23.68 -7.36 0.30
CA MET A 316 -24.00 -8.73 -0.04
C MET A 316 -23.10 -9.70 0.72
N ASN A 317 -23.56 -10.93 0.87
CA ASN A 317 -22.84 -11.94 1.66
C ASN A 317 -22.77 -13.29 0.93
N PRO A 318 -22.24 -13.31 -0.30
CA PRO A 318 -22.11 -14.55 -1.05
C PRO A 318 -21.22 -15.55 -0.29
N ALA A 319 -21.55 -16.83 -0.35
CA ALA A 319 -20.82 -17.88 0.34
C ALA A 319 -19.35 -17.96 -0.14
N VAL A 320 -19.15 -17.64 -1.41
CA VAL A 320 -17.86 -17.60 -2.10
C VAL A 320 -17.77 -16.28 -2.86
N ALA A 321 -16.62 -15.65 -2.84
CA ALA A 321 -16.32 -14.45 -3.62
C ALA A 321 -14.98 -14.63 -4.35
N PRO A 322 -14.78 -13.92 -5.49
CA PRO A 322 -13.46 -13.83 -6.10
C PRO A 322 -12.42 -13.33 -5.10
N SER A 323 -11.15 -13.61 -5.33
CA SER A 323 -10.07 -13.08 -4.50
C SER A 323 -10.10 -11.54 -4.49
N PRO A 324 -9.60 -10.90 -3.41
CA PRO A 324 -9.45 -9.46 -3.35
C PRO A 324 -8.71 -8.93 -4.57
N ARG A 325 -9.28 -7.94 -5.23
CA ARG A 325 -8.70 -7.36 -6.45
C ARG A 325 -9.21 -5.97 -6.74
N ALA A 326 -8.42 -5.23 -7.51
CA ALA A 326 -8.78 -3.93 -8.03
C ALA A 326 -8.35 -3.80 -9.50
N GLY A 327 -8.85 -2.77 -10.19
CA GLY A 327 -8.52 -2.56 -11.59
C GLY A 327 -9.00 -3.69 -12.50
N HIS A 328 -9.99 -4.47 -12.10
CA HIS A 328 -10.63 -5.47 -12.93
C HIS A 328 -11.61 -4.80 -13.90
N ALA A 329 -11.78 -5.41 -15.05
CA ALA A 329 -12.84 -5.03 -15.99
C ALA A 329 -14.18 -5.58 -15.52
N ALA A 330 -15.28 -4.89 -15.80
CA ALA A 330 -16.61 -5.37 -15.48
C ALA A 330 -17.64 -4.94 -16.54
N CYS A 331 -18.67 -5.77 -16.75
CA CYS A 331 -19.79 -5.44 -17.60
C CYS A 331 -21.06 -6.20 -17.16
N TYR A 332 -22.21 -5.70 -17.59
CA TYR A 332 -23.48 -6.40 -17.46
C TYR A 332 -23.70 -7.36 -18.63
N LEU A 333 -24.29 -8.51 -18.35
CA LEU A 333 -24.69 -9.55 -19.29
C LEU A 333 -26.21 -9.52 -19.45
N PRO A 334 -26.77 -8.87 -20.49
CA PRO A 334 -28.19 -8.56 -20.54
C PRO A 334 -29.11 -9.79 -20.63
N ARG A 335 -28.70 -10.82 -21.41
CA ARG A 335 -29.51 -12.02 -21.60
C ARG A 335 -29.58 -12.89 -20.35
N SER A 336 -28.46 -13.06 -19.64
CA SER A 336 -28.39 -13.88 -18.41
C SER A 336 -28.78 -13.10 -17.15
N GLY A 337 -28.77 -11.77 -17.20
CA GLY A 337 -29.04 -10.90 -16.05
C GLY A 337 -27.97 -11.05 -14.97
N ARG A 338 -26.70 -10.97 -15.35
CA ARG A 338 -25.55 -11.12 -14.43
C ARG A 338 -24.52 -10.05 -14.67
N VAL A 339 -23.65 -9.84 -13.68
CA VAL A 339 -22.49 -8.95 -13.79
C VAL A 339 -21.24 -9.80 -13.94
N ALA A 340 -20.48 -9.58 -15.01
CA ALA A 340 -19.21 -10.24 -15.24
C ALA A 340 -18.06 -9.35 -14.79
N ILE A 341 -17.03 -9.96 -14.18
CA ILE A 341 -15.74 -9.32 -13.92
C ILE A 341 -14.61 -10.17 -14.51
N TYR A 342 -13.58 -9.52 -14.99
CA TYR A 342 -12.43 -10.20 -15.56
C TYR A 342 -11.13 -9.57 -15.05
N GLU A 343 -10.16 -10.44 -14.68
CA GLU A 343 -8.81 -10.05 -14.31
C GLU A 343 -8.75 -9.12 -13.08
N GLY A 344 -7.94 -8.09 -13.13
CA GLY A 344 -7.62 -7.23 -12.00
C GLY A 344 -6.27 -7.59 -11.39
N TYR A 345 -5.70 -6.67 -10.64
CA TYR A 345 -4.55 -7.01 -9.83
C TYR A 345 -5.01 -7.45 -8.45
N ALA A 346 -4.47 -8.56 -8.01
CA ALA A 346 -4.66 -9.07 -6.67
C ALA A 346 -3.30 -9.23 -5.99
N PRO A 347 -3.19 -9.02 -4.68
CA PRO A 347 -1.96 -9.31 -3.98
C PRO A 347 -1.68 -10.81 -4.06
N SER A 348 -0.41 -11.18 -4.19
CA SER A 348 -0.03 -12.58 -4.09
C SER A 348 -0.46 -13.08 -2.71
N GLY A 349 -1.40 -14.04 -2.66
CA GLY A 349 -2.03 -14.52 -1.42
C GLY A 349 -1.11 -15.16 -0.38
N SER A 350 0.20 -15.16 -0.61
CA SER A 350 1.20 -15.67 0.30
C SER A 350 1.74 -14.63 1.29
N GLY A 351 1.34 -13.35 1.20
CA GLY A 351 2.06 -12.28 1.89
C GLY A 351 3.54 -12.22 1.48
N ASP A 352 3.97 -13.12 0.63
CA ASP A 352 5.19 -13.08 -0.12
C ASP A 352 4.92 -12.19 -1.32
N TYR A 353 4.95 -10.92 -1.09
CA TYR A 353 5.28 -10.05 -2.16
C TYR A 353 6.72 -10.46 -2.53
N GLY A 354 6.85 -11.38 -3.46
CA GLY A 354 8.14 -11.85 -3.93
C GLY A 354 9.02 -10.66 -4.29
N ALA A 355 10.13 -10.85 -4.83
CA ALA A 355 11.13 -9.82 -5.15
C ALA A 355 10.59 -8.52 -5.82
N SER A 356 9.29 -8.38 -6.00
CA SER A 356 8.60 -7.17 -6.44
C SER A 356 7.25 -7.06 -5.72
N PRO A 357 6.91 -5.89 -5.10
CA PRO A 357 5.59 -5.62 -4.54
C PRO A 357 4.48 -5.73 -5.59
N TRP A 358 4.86 -5.86 -6.82
CA TRP A 358 4.05 -5.90 -8.02
C TRP A 358 4.02 -7.28 -8.69
N GLN A 359 4.47 -8.32 -8.01
CA GLN A 359 4.11 -9.68 -8.42
C GLN A 359 2.65 -9.89 -8.05
N LEU A 360 1.84 -9.21 -8.79
CA LEU A 360 0.41 -9.41 -8.81
C LEU A 360 0.20 -10.84 -9.31
N LEU A 361 -0.55 -11.63 -8.56
CA LEU A 361 -1.22 -12.75 -9.17
C LEU A 361 -2.05 -12.15 -10.30
N ASP A 362 -1.77 -12.56 -11.50
CA ASP A 362 -2.59 -12.28 -12.66
C ASP A 362 -3.78 -13.25 -12.59
N PRO A 363 -4.89 -12.88 -11.94
CA PRO A 363 -6.03 -13.75 -11.82
C PRO A 363 -6.83 -13.65 -13.12
N ARG A 364 -6.34 -14.21 -14.22
CA ARG A 364 -7.07 -14.30 -15.47
C ARG A 364 -8.31 -15.17 -15.31
N GLU A 365 -9.18 -14.72 -14.42
CA GLU A 365 -10.42 -15.37 -14.08
C GLU A 365 -11.58 -14.54 -14.56
N LEU A 366 -12.54 -15.17 -15.22
CA LEU A 366 -13.83 -14.59 -15.53
C LEU A 366 -14.84 -15.09 -14.50
N TRP A 367 -15.32 -14.19 -13.66
CA TRP A 367 -16.35 -14.45 -12.68
C TRP A 367 -17.65 -13.78 -13.08
N VAL A 368 -18.77 -14.38 -12.73
CA VAL A 368 -20.09 -13.80 -12.94
C VAL A 368 -20.90 -13.77 -11.64
N TYR A 369 -21.54 -12.65 -11.38
CA TYR A 369 -22.34 -12.43 -10.19
C TYR A 369 -23.83 -12.40 -10.51
N ASP A 370 -24.60 -13.19 -9.80
CA ASP A 370 -26.07 -13.17 -9.81
C ASP A 370 -26.54 -12.40 -8.55
N ALA A 371 -26.99 -11.16 -8.72
CA ALA A 371 -27.40 -10.32 -7.61
C ALA A 371 -28.70 -10.81 -6.94
N GLY A 372 -29.58 -11.46 -7.70
CA GLY A 372 -30.82 -12.05 -7.16
C GLY A 372 -30.57 -13.25 -6.27
N ALA A 373 -29.56 -14.07 -6.61
CA ALA A 373 -29.15 -15.24 -5.85
C ALA A 373 -28.03 -14.97 -4.83
N ASP A 374 -27.46 -13.78 -4.81
CA ASP A 374 -26.27 -13.42 -4.04
C ASP A 374 -25.14 -14.44 -4.21
N ARG A 375 -24.76 -14.72 -5.47
CA ARG A 375 -23.82 -15.79 -5.78
C ARG A 375 -22.83 -15.39 -6.85
N TRP A 376 -21.55 -15.66 -6.58
CA TRP A 376 -20.50 -15.66 -7.57
C TRP A 376 -20.30 -17.04 -8.17
N ASP A 377 -20.18 -17.10 -9.48
CA ASP A 377 -19.84 -18.30 -10.24
C ASP A 377 -18.60 -18.06 -11.09
N LEU A 378 -17.69 -19.06 -11.17
CA LEU A 378 -16.53 -19.00 -12.04
C LEU A 378 -16.91 -19.43 -13.45
N ALA A 379 -16.79 -18.54 -14.42
CA ALA A 379 -17.06 -18.84 -15.83
C ALA A 379 -15.81 -19.35 -16.57
N GLY A 380 -14.62 -18.99 -16.11
CA GLY A 380 -13.38 -19.49 -16.64
C GLY A 380 -12.15 -19.04 -15.88
N ALA A 381 -11.11 -19.85 -15.87
CA ALA A 381 -9.82 -19.53 -15.27
C ALA A 381 -8.70 -19.88 -16.26
N PHE A 382 -7.75 -18.96 -16.45
CA PHE A 382 -6.66 -19.06 -17.39
C PHE A 382 -5.35 -18.93 -16.63
N GLY A 383 -4.45 -19.87 -16.78
CA GLY A 383 -3.15 -19.78 -16.15
C GLY A 383 -2.34 -18.60 -16.67
N ALA A 384 -1.54 -17.98 -15.81
CA ALA A 384 -0.72 -16.79 -16.12
C ALA A 384 0.20 -16.94 -17.35
N LYS A 385 0.45 -18.17 -17.80
CA LYS A 385 1.26 -18.50 -18.98
C LYS A 385 0.44 -19.03 -20.17
N SER A 386 -0.90 -19.05 -20.06
CA SER A 386 -1.73 -19.54 -21.16
C SER A 386 -1.72 -18.55 -22.32
N ALA A 387 -1.42 -19.04 -23.52
CA ALA A 387 -1.57 -18.29 -24.76
C ALA A 387 -3.04 -18.19 -25.21
N ASP A 388 -3.94 -18.90 -24.53
CA ASP A 388 -5.32 -19.10 -24.94
C ASP A 388 -6.31 -18.06 -24.40
N GLY A 389 -5.83 -16.94 -23.91
CA GLY A 389 -6.64 -15.84 -23.37
C GLY A 389 -6.06 -14.48 -23.69
N PRO A 390 -6.81 -13.40 -23.38
CA PRO A 390 -6.30 -12.06 -23.52
C PRO A 390 -4.98 -11.90 -22.78
N PRO A 391 -4.07 -11.05 -23.25
CA PRO A 391 -2.84 -10.78 -22.52
C PRO A 391 -3.21 -10.29 -21.12
N GLY A 392 -2.54 -10.81 -20.11
CA GLY A 392 -2.71 -10.35 -18.75
C GLY A 392 -2.37 -8.88 -18.61
N ILE A 393 -2.85 -8.24 -17.53
CA ILE A 393 -2.48 -6.88 -17.19
C ILE A 393 -0.97 -6.81 -17.21
N GLY A 394 -0.43 -6.11 -18.19
CA GLY A 394 1.00 -5.92 -18.33
C GLY A 394 1.55 -5.39 -17.02
N LYS A 395 2.79 -5.73 -16.69
CA LYS A 395 3.46 -5.29 -15.45
C LYS A 395 3.10 -3.85 -15.19
N PHE A 396 2.41 -3.63 -14.09
CA PHE A 396 2.04 -2.31 -13.62
C PHE A 396 3.29 -1.42 -13.57
N PHE A 397 3.36 -0.44 -14.42
CA PHE A 397 4.42 0.54 -14.42
C PHE A 397 3.81 1.91 -14.25
N GLY A 398 4.08 2.47 -13.12
CA GLY A 398 3.92 3.90 -12.92
C GLY A 398 2.72 4.28 -12.10
N TYR A 399 3.06 5.12 -11.25
CA TYR A 399 2.37 5.94 -10.32
C TYR A 399 1.52 6.99 -11.03
N SER A 400 0.64 6.61 -11.88
CA SER A 400 -0.44 7.54 -12.14
C SER A 400 -1.68 6.96 -11.49
N ALA A 401 -2.44 7.75 -10.80
CA ALA A 401 -3.75 7.39 -10.25
C ALA A 401 -4.71 6.84 -11.33
N THR A 402 -4.24 6.69 -12.54
CA THR A 402 -4.93 6.29 -13.75
C THR A 402 -4.15 5.22 -14.53
N GLY A 403 -3.02 4.76 -14.00
CA GLY A 403 -2.02 3.98 -14.73
C GLY A 403 -2.28 2.49 -14.83
N TYR A 404 -3.49 2.03 -14.62
CA TYR A 404 -3.82 0.64 -14.83
C TYR A 404 -4.18 0.44 -16.30
N GLU A 405 -3.40 -0.38 -16.98
CA GLU A 405 -3.77 -0.92 -18.28
C GLU A 405 -4.87 -1.98 -18.09
N VAL A 406 -6.03 -1.54 -17.58
CA VAL A 406 -7.20 -2.41 -17.46
C VAL A 406 -7.76 -2.60 -18.86
N PRO A 407 -7.99 -3.84 -19.30
CA PRO A 407 -8.67 -4.07 -20.55
C PRO A 407 -10.07 -3.45 -20.49
N ALA A 408 -10.45 -2.74 -21.55
CA ALA A 408 -11.79 -2.22 -21.66
C ALA A 408 -12.75 -3.36 -22.04
N MET A 409 -13.82 -3.57 -21.29
CA MET A 409 -14.74 -4.71 -21.43
C MET A 409 -16.20 -4.24 -21.47
N ALA A 410 -16.96 -4.79 -22.40
CA ALA A 410 -18.40 -4.65 -22.47
C ALA A 410 -19.04 -5.94 -23.01
N ALA A 411 -20.35 -6.12 -22.81
CA ALA A 411 -21.09 -7.22 -23.41
C ALA A 411 -22.25 -6.72 -24.27
N ASP A 412 -22.57 -7.44 -25.35
CA ASP A 412 -23.71 -7.17 -26.19
C ASP A 412 -25.00 -7.81 -25.62
N ALA A 413 -26.10 -7.63 -26.33
CA ALA A 413 -27.41 -8.13 -25.93
C ALA A 413 -27.48 -9.69 -25.83
N ASP A 414 -26.59 -10.40 -26.47
CA ASP A 414 -26.49 -11.86 -26.47
C ASP A 414 -25.49 -12.43 -25.46
N ASP A 415 -25.00 -11.62 -24.54
CA ASP A 415 -23.96 -11.95 -23.57
C ASP A 415 -22.60 -12.27 -24.21
N ARG A 416 -22.35 -11.73 -25.40
CA ARG A 416 -21.01 -11.79 -25.96
C ARG A 416 -20.16 -10.69 -25.34
N ILE A 417 -19.22 -11.11 -24.52
CA ILE A 417 -18.25 -10.22 -23.91
C ILE A 417 -17.19 -9.89 -24.94
N CYS A 418 -16.94 -8.59 -25.17
CA CYS A 418 -15.82 -8.10 -25.94
C CYS A 418 -14.83 -7.39 -25.01
N LEU A 419 -13.55 -7.67 -25.23
CA LEU A 419 -12.46 -7.11 -24.47
C LEU A 419 -11.44 -6.51 -25.43
N ALA A 420 -11.18 -5.22 -25.25
CA ALA A 420 -10.13 -4.49 -25.99
C ALA A 420 -8.89 -4.44 -25.10
N ALA A 421 -7.86 -5.22 -25.44
CA ALA A 421 -6.57 -5.16 -24.82
C ALA A 421 -5.72 -4.09 -25.49
N PRO A 422 -5.15 -3.12 -24.75
CA PRO A 422 -4.33 -2.07 -25.30
C PRO A 422 -3.05 -2.63 -25.94
N ALA A 423 -2.45 -1.86 -26.86
CA ALA A 423 -1.13 -2.19 -27.37
C ALA A 423 -0.10 -2.07 -26.26
N GLY A 424 0.64 -3.13 -26.02
CA GLY A 424 1.80 -3.11 -25.14
C GLY A 424 3.02 -2.53 -25.84
N LYS A 425 4.08 -2.23 -25.09
CA LYS A 425 5.33 -1.66 -25.61
C LYS A 425 5.95 -2.49 -26.75
N ASN A 426 5.62 -3.79 -26.82
CA ASN A 426 6.14 -4.74 -27.81
C ASN A 426 5.07 -5.65 -28.42
N ALA A 427 3.79 -5.31 -28.26
CA ALA A 427 2.69 -6.10 -28.82
C ALA A 427 1.59 -5.19 -29.35
N PRO A 428 1.04 -5.46 -30.54
CA PRO A 428 -0.12 -4.73 -31.04
C PRO A 428 -1.31 -4.98 -30.13
N GLY A 429 -2.22 -4.01 -30.05
CA GLY A 429 -3.50 -4.19 -29.39
C GLY A 429 -4.29 -5.35 -29.98
N SER A 430 -5.18 -5.94 -29.23
CA SER A 430 -5.97 -7.07 -29.67
C SER A 430 -7.38 -7.03 -29.13
N THR A 431 -8.30 -7.55 -29.94
CA THR A 431 -9.71 -7.71 -29.55
C THR A 431 -9.99 -9.18 -29.28
N TRP A 432 -10.64 -9.42 -28.17
CA TRP A 432 -11.03 -10.74 -27.71
C TRP A 432 -12.52 -10.81 -27.48
N THR A 433 -13.09 -11.97 -27.74
CA THR A 433 -14.52 -12.22 -27.54
C THR A 433 -14.73 -13.49 -26.73
N TRP A 434 -15.77 -13.47 -25.91
CA TRP A 434 -16.25 -14.62 -25.13
C TRP A 434 -17.77 -14.63 -25.15
N SER A 435 -18.35 -15.76 -25.55
CA SER A 435 -19.80 -15.94 -25.44
C SER A 435 -20.13 -16.64 -24.13
N PHE A 436 -20.76 -15.95 -23.22
CA PHE A 436 -21.11 -16.51 -21.92
C PHE A 436 -22.25 -17.55 -22.06
N ASP A 437 -22.03 -18.70 -21.48
CA ASP A 437 -23.00 -19.79 -21.41
C ASP A 437 -23.17 -20.23 -19.94
N PRO A 438 -24.35 -19.95 -19.34
CA PRO A 438 -24.60 -20.31 -17.94
C PRO A 438 -24.48 -21.80 -17.63
N SER A 439 -24.64 -22.68 -18.64
CA SER A 439 -24.52 -24.13 -18.47
C SER A 439 -23.08 -24.62 -18.29
N ARG A 440 -22.10 -23.75 -18.56
CA ARG A 440 -20.66 -24.06 -18.50
C ARG A 440 -19.98 -23.46 -17.30
N ILE A 441 -20.72 -23.20 -16.23
CA ILE A 441 -20.14 -22.69 -14.98
C ILE A 441 -19.29 -23.78 -14.32
N ASP A 442 -18.04 -23.46 -14.01
CA ASP A 442 -17.13 -24.34 -13.28
C ASP A 442 -17.35 -24.24 -11.78
N ALA A 443 -18.28 -25.04 -11.25
CA ALA A 443 -18.56 -25.07 -9.82
C ALA A 443 -17.39 -25.60 -8.98
N ALA A 444 -16.65 -26.58 -9.49
CA ALA A 444 -15.50 -27.13 -8.78
C ALA A 444 -14.33 -26.14 -8.74
N GLY A 445 -14.04 -25.47 -9.87
CA GLY A 445 -13.04 -24.41 -9.92
C GLY A 445 -13.42 -23.21 -9.05
N ARG A 446 -14.70 -22.83 -9.02
CA ARG A 446 -15.23 -21.82 -8.09
C ARG A 446 -14.91 -22.19 -6.64
N ASP A 447 -15.25 -23.40 -6.22
CA ASP A 447 -15.06 -23.83 -4.84
C ASP A 447 -13.58 -23.94 -4.45
N ALA A 448 -12.72 -24.24 -5.41
CA ALA A 448 -11.27 -24.28 -5.21
C ALA A 448 -10.65 -22.87 -5.12
N LEU A 449 -11.05 -21.95 -6.01
CA LEU A 449 -10.48 -20.60 -6.10
C LEU A 449 -11.21 -19.60 -5.19
N GLY A 450 -12.49 -19.81 -4.97
CA GLY A 450 -13.34 -18.92 -4.18
C GLY A 450 -13.25 -19.09 -2.67
N GLN A 451 -12.25 -19.81 -2.18
CA GLN A 451 -12.01 -19.94 -0.73
C GLN A 451 -11.44 -18.67 -0.09
N ALA A 452 -11.23 -17.61 -0.87
CA ALA A 452 -11.03 -16.30 -0.30
C ALA A 452 -12.33 -15.84 0.37
N PRO A 453 -12.37 -15.74 1.69
CA PRO A 453 -13.61 -15.34 2.35
C PRO A 453 -13.94 -13.91 2.02
N ASN A 454 -15.21 -13.67 1.78
CA ASN A 454 -15.83 -12.38 1.58
C ASN A 454 -15.24 -11.32 2.51
N GLY A 455 -14.78 -10.20 1.98
CA GLY A 455 -14.26 -8.95 2.55
C GLY A 455 -13.80 -8.86 4.00
N ARG A 456 -14.38 -9.70 4.83
CA ARG A 456 -14.17 -9.80 6.26
C ARG A 456 -12.82 -10.38 6.64
N ARG A 457 -12.20 -11.16 5.76
CA ARG A 457 -10.92 -11.84 6.04
C ARG A 457 -9.72 -11.21 5.37
N LEU A 458 -9.89 -10.09 4.69
CA LEU A 458 -8.75 -9.31 4.24
C LEU A 458 -7.83 -8.94 5.38
N ARG A 459 -8.38 -8.49 6.49
CA ARG A 459 -7.67 -8.34 7.74
C ARG A 459 -6.90 -9.61 8.08
N ALA A 460 -7.55 -10.76 7.99
CA ALA A 460 -6.96 -12.02 8.34
C ALA A 460 -5.89 -12.49 7.35
N LEU A 461 -6.04 -12.26 6.07
CA LEU A 461 -5.07 -12.65 5.05
C LEU A 461 -3.83 -11.75 5.06
N TYR A 462 -4.02 -10.45 5.27
CA TYR A 462 -2.92 -9.48 5.34
C TYR A 462 -2.28 -9.40 6.72
N PHE A 463 -3.03 -9.66 7.80
CA PHE A 463 -2.61 -9.39 9.16
C PHE A 463 -2.65 -10.60 10.11
N ARG A 464 -3.00 -11.79 9.61
CA ARG A 464 -2.73 -13.01 10.35
C ARG A 464 -1.30 -13.44 10.12
N ALA A 465 -0.43 -13.02 11.04
CA ALA A 465 0.58 -13.94 11.45
C ALA A 465 -0.16 -15.17 11.99
N GLU A 466 -0.09 -16.27 11.24
CA GLU A 466 -0.20 -17.52 11.98
C GLU A 466 0.83 -17.40 13.10
N PHE A 467 0.38 -17.44 14.33
CA PHE A 467 1.28 -17.75 15.43
C PHE A 467 1.83 -19.13 15.10
N SER A 468 2.90 -19.20 14.37
CA SER A 468 3.77 -20.34 14.51
C SER A 468 4.19 -20.26 15.96
N GLU A 469 3.73 -21.22 16.75
CA GLU A 469 4.33 -21.45 18.03
C GLU A 469 5.83 -21.42 17.75
N VAL A 470 6.50 -20.38 18.24
CA VAL A 470 7.96 -20.31 18.15
C VAL A 470 8.43 -21.29 19.20
N SER A 471 8.31 -22.58 18.86
CA SER A 471 8.72 -23.68 19.73
C SER A 471 10.22 -23.67 19.94
N ASP A 472 10.97 -23.13 18.98
CA ASP A 472 12.42 -23.02 19.09
C ASP A 472 12.78 -21.54 19.16
N GLU A 473 13.40 -21.14 20.28
CA GLU A 473 14.11 -19.86 20.32
C GLU A 473 15.10 -19.85 19.16
N PRO A 474 14.99 -18.91 18.22
CA PRO A 474 16.00 -18.80 17.18
C PRO A 474 17.30 -18.50 17.91
N LYS A 475 18.24 -19.43 17.84
CA LYS A 475 19.59 -19.18 18.33
C LYS A 475 20.09 -17.95 17.61
N GLY A 476 20.36 -16.89 18.38
CA GLY A 476 20.95 -15.68 17.83
C GLY A 476 22.17 -16.09 17.02
N LYS A 477 22.34 -15.52 15.83
CA LYS A 477 23.56 -15.71 15.09
C LYS A 477 24.68 -15.15 15.95
N ASP A 478 25.76 -15.88 16.10
CA ASP A 478 26.94 -15.33 16.75
C ASP A 478 27.51 -14.17 15.95
N LEU A 479 27.13 -12.96 16.34
CA LEU A 479 27.51 -11.73 15.67
C LEU A 479 29.01 -11.42 15.88
N ALA A 480 29.65 -12.01 16.90
CA ALA A 480 31.07 -11.84 17.15
C ALA A 480 31.92 -12.65 16.16
N SER A 481 31.38 -13.70 15.56
CA SER A 481 32.08 -14.56 14.61
C SER A 481 31.87 -14.17 13.14
N LEU A 482 31.27 -13.01 12.87
CA LEU A 482 31.09 -12.55 11.50
C LEU A 482 32.43 -12.25 10.81
N PRO A 483 32.62 -12.71 9.55
CA PRO A 483 33.84 -12.41 8.82
C PRO A 483 34.05 -10.91 8.67
N ALA A 484 35.29 -10.49 8.83
CA ALA A 484 35.65 -9.09 8.69
C ALA A 484 35.46 -8.60 7.23
N ASN A 485 34.98 -7.38 7.10
CA ASN A 485 34.80 -6.64 5.85
C ASN A 485 33.93 -7.34 4.80
N ARG A 486 32.95 -8.11 5.28
CA ARG A 486 31.96 -8.80 4.40
C ARG A 486 30.54 -8.60 4.92
N TRP A 487 29.64 -8.24 4.01
CA TRP A 487 28.21 -8.26 4.32
C TRP A 487 27.73 -9.70 4.49
N VAL A 488 27.07 -9.95 5.60
CA VAL A 488 26.50 -11.26 5.94
C VAL A 488 25.02 -11.13 6.16
N LYS A 489 24.24 -11.95 5.46
CA LYS A 489 22.80 -12.01 5.64
C LYS A 489 22.46 -12.61 7.00
N LEU A 490 21.67 -11.88 7.77
CA LEU A 490 21.04 -12.34 8.99
C LEU A 490 19.66 -12.93 8.67
N THR A 491 19.16 -13.79 9.52
CA THR A 491 17.81 -14.35 9.38
C THR A 491 17.06 -14.10 10.67
N PRO A 492 16.44 -12.92 10.84
CA PRO A 492 15.70 -12.62 12.06
C PRO A 492 14.49 -13.54 12.23
N ALA A 493 14.14 -13.79 13.47
CA ALA A 493 12.91 -14.48 13.81
C ALA A 493 11.94 -13.55 14.58
N PRO A 494 10.64 -13.77 14.53
CA PRO A 494 10.03 -14.72 13.61
C PRO A 494 10.35 -14.34 12.18
N ARG A 495 10.51 -15.36 11.34
CA ARG A 495 10.55 -15.14 9.90
C ARG A 495 9.23 -14.54 9.53
N THR A 496 9.15 -13.25 9.65
CA THR A 496 7.97 -12.49 9.32
C THR A 496 6.67 -13.13 9.79
N PRO A 497 5.97 -12.52 10.67
CA PRO A 497 4.54 -12.61 10.62
C PRO A 497 4.13 -12.30 9.17
N ALA A 498 3.03 -12.83 8.72
CA ALA A 498 2.48 -12.64 7.38
C ALA A 498 2.25 -11.16 7.00
N HIS A 499 2.72 -10.26 7.77
CA HIS A 499 2.45 -8.83 7.72
C HIS A 499 3.62 -8.06 7.28
N GLY A 500 3.85 -8.02 6.04
CA GLY A 500 4.56 -6.87 5.49
C GLY A 500 5.86 -6.42 6.16
N CYS A 501 6.38 -7.13 7.18
CA CYS A 501 7.74 -6.92 7.63
C CYS A 501 8.75 -7.14 6.52
N ARG A 502 8.33 -7.87 5.50
CA ARG A 502 9.14 -8.20 4.35
C ARG A 502 9.32 -7.04 3.41
N GLN A 503 8.37 -6.14 3.37
CA GLN A 503 8.42 -5.07 2.38
C GLN A 503 8.33 -3.74 3.07
N ARG A 504 9.44 -3.07 3.03
CA ARG A 504 9.59 -1.74 3.55
C ARG A 504 10.17 -0.83 2.49
N ASP A 505 9.59 -0.96 1.31
CA ASP A 505 9.85 -0.02 0.25
C ASP A 505 9.55 1.38 0.74
N TRP A 506 10.38 2.30 0.32
CA TRP A 506 10.16 3.71 0.59
C TRP A 506 10.15 4.08 2.08
N SER A 507 10.96 3.37 2.88
CA SER A 507 11.20 3.68 4.29
C SER A 507 12.68 3.57 4.66
N THR A 508 13.03 3.97 5.85
CA THR A 508 14.36 3.83 6.44
C THR A 508 14.32 3.03 7.74
N SER A 509 15.40 3.02 8.45
CA SER A 509 15.52 2.49 9.80
C SER A 509 16.34 3.44 10.64
N THR A 510 16.22 3.37 11.95
CA THR A 510 17.02 4.18 12.88
C THR A 510 17.53 3.35 14.03
N TRP A 511 18.69 3.75 14.59
CA TRP A 511 19.32 3.06 15.71
C TRP A 511 18.85 3.66 17.04
N ASP A 512 18.25 2.84 17.89
CA ASP A 512 17.98 3.15 19.29
C ASP A 512 19.22 2.79 20.11
N SER A 513 20.04 3.78 20.41
CA SER A 513 21.30 3.60 21.13
C SER A 513 21.13 3.21 22.60
N ASP A 514 20.00 3.53 23.19
CA ASP A 514 19.73 3.22 24.60
C ASP A 514 19.32 1.75 24.82
N ARG A 515 18.65 1.14 23.80
CA ARG A 515 18.19 -0.25 23.88
C ARG A 515 18.91 -1.18 22.93
N GLU A 516 19.92 -0.66 22.21
CA GLU A 516 20.73 -1.40 21.24
C GLU A 516 19.88 -2.18 20.23
N GLN A 517 18.92 -1.50 19.63
CA GLN A 517 17.97 -2.08 18.71
C GLN A 517 17.75 -1.19 17.48
N VAL A 518 17.27 -1.79 16.41
CA VAL A 518 16.84 -1.07 15.23
C VAL A 518 15.34 -0.84 15.30
N LEU A 519 14.94 0.41 15.12
CA LEU A 519 13.55 0.80 14.98
C LEU A 519 13.22 0.99 13.50
N MET A 520 12.11 0.45 13.09
CA MET A 520 11.63 0.48 11.72
C MET A 520 10.15 0.87 11.73
N TRP A 521 9.79 1.90 10.96
CA TRP A 521 8.42 2.34 10.85
C TRP A 521 8.09 2.79 9.43
N GLY A 522 6.84 2.68 9.05
CA GLY A 522 6.36 3.12 7.75
C GLY A 522 6.72 2.18 6.62
N GLY A 523 6.43 2.61 5.46
CA GLY A 523 6.59 1.94 4.18
C GLY A 523 5.79 2.71 3.15
N GLY A 524 5.65 2.18 1.94
CA GLY A 524 4.85 2.81 0.91
C GLY A 524 4.37 1.78 -0.11
N HIS A 525 3.49 2.17 -0.98
CA HIS A 525 3.09 1.38 -2.13
C HIS A 525 2.64 -0.05 -1.79
N CYS A 526 1.63 -0.23 -1.00
CA CYS A 526 1.10 -1.56 -0.66
C CYS A 526 2.06 -2.43 0.16
N VAL A 527 3.04 -1.82 0.80
CA VAL A 527 4.10 -2.55 1.46
C VAL A 527 3.80 -2.85 2.92
N ARG A 528 3.25 -1.89 3.62
CA ARG A 528 2.82 -2.04 4.99
C ARG A 528 1.82 -0.94 5.36
N SER A 529 0.64 -1.35 5.70
CA SER A 529 -0.44 -0.46 6.12
C SER A 529 -0.70 -0.59 7.63
N SER A 530 0.31 -0.33 8.44
CA SER A 530 0.19 -0.39 9.90
C SER A 530 0.94 0.75 10.57
N SER A 531 0.37 1.28 11.63
CA SER A 531 1.00 2.29 12.47
C SER A 531 2.09 1.74 13.39
N VAL A 532 2.19 0.41 13.54
CA VAL A 532 3.10 -0.21 14.51
C VAL A 532 4.56 -0.16 14.05
N PRO A 533 5.49 0.43 14.82
CA PRO A 533 6.91 0.29 14.60
C PRO A 533 7.39 -1.13 14.89
N LEU A 534 8.38 -1.58 14.11
CA LEU A 534 9.09 -2.83 14.33
C LEU A 534 10.37 -2.58 15.11
N HIS A 535 10.67 -3.49 16.01
CA HIS A 535 11.89 -3.50 16.79
C HIS A 535 12.73 -4.72 16.44
N TYR A 536 13.93 -4.52 15.91
CA TYR A 536 14.87 -5.61 15.71
C TYR A 536 15.96 -5.54 16.75
N SER A 537 16.11 -6.60 17.55
CA SER A 537 17.20 -6.78 18.50
C SER A 537 18.32 -7.62 17.87
N PRO A 538 19.52 -7.06 17.65
CA PRO A 538 20.68 -7.84 17.21
C PRO A 538 21.08 -8.93 18.19
N ALA A 539 20.96 -8.67 19.49
CA ALA A 539 21.33 -9.61 20.54
C ALA A 539 20.54 -10.93 20.49
N SER A 540 19.25 -10.86 20.15
CA SER A 540 18.38 -12.02 20.04
C SER A 540 18.08 -12.44 18.59
N ASN A 541 18.53 -11.66 17.61
CA ASN A 541 18.17 -11.80 16.20
C ASN A 541 16.64 -11.90 15.98
N ARG A 542 15.89 -11.06 16.69
CA ARG A 542 14.42 -11.06 16.68
C ARG A 542 13.83 -9.72 16.25
N ILE A 543 12.71 -9.80 15.56
CA ILE A 543 11.83 -8.66 15.28
C ILE A 543 10.60 -8.78 16.21
N VAL A 544 10.26 -7.70 16.91
CA VAL A 544 9.13 -7.60 17.82
C VAL A 544 8.28 -6.39 17.50
N GLU A 545 6.99 -6.51 17.73
CA GLU A 545 5.99 -5.43 17.57
C GLU A 545 5.29 -5.16 18.88
N GLY A 546 4.99 -3.90 19.19
CA GLY A 546 4.34 -3.51 20.43
C GLY A 546 2.85 -3.83 20.50
N TYR A 547 2.19 -3.90 19.33
CA TYR A 547 0.78 -4.23 19.17
C TYR A 547 0.56 -4.89 17.81
N ASP A 548 -0.60 -5.51 17.60
CA ASP A 548 -0.91 -6.09 16.29
C ASP A 548 -1.05 -4.98 15.23
N ALA A 549 -0.69 -5.32 14.02
CA ALA A 549 -0.87 -4.40 12.91
C ALA A 549 -2.34 -3.99 12.82
N ASP A 550 -2.57 -2.69 12.76
CA ASP A 550 -3.87 -2.08 12.60
C ASP A 550 -4.19 -1.80 11.14
N GLU A 551 -5.47 -1.76 10.81
CA GLU A 551 -5.95 -1.40 9.48
C GLU A 551 -6.45 0.04 9.47
N PRO A 552 -6.27 0.78 8.35
CA PRO A 552 -6.97 2.03 8.16
C PRO A 552 -8.44 1.75 7.89
N TYR A 553 -9.33 2.24 8.73
CA TYR A 553 -10.74 2.38 8.35
C TYR A 553 -10.94 3.51 7.35
N CYS A 554 -10.00 4.44 7.33
CA CYS A 554 -10.07 5.63 6.52
C CYS A 554 -8.73 5.88 5.88
N TYR A 555 -8.69 5.73 4.59
CA TYR A 555 -7.58 6.20 3.80
C TYR A 555 -7.94 7.58 3.21
N ASN A 556 -7.33 8.63 3.72
CA ASN A 556 -7.59 10.00 3.29
C ASN A 556 -6.72 10.45 2.12
N GLY A 557 -6.28 9.51 1.30
CA GLY A 557 -5.54 9.82 0.09
C GLY A 557 -4.03 9.82 0.27
N TRP A 558 -3.34 10.00 -0.81
CA TRP A 558 -1.91 10.00 -0.98
C TRP A 558 -1.19 10.79 0.10
N CYS A 559 -0.29 10.15 0.83
CA CYS A 559 0.64 10.76 1.77
C CYS A 559 0.00 11.61 2.89
N GLY A 560 -1.28 11.44 3.16
CA GLY A 560 -1.96 12.06 4.29
C GLY A 560 -1.97 11.16 5.53
N PRO A 561 -2.00 11.70 6.75
CA PRO A 561 -2.26 10.91 7.92
C PRO A 561 -3.67 10.34 7.79
N ALA A 562 -3.77 9.03 7.71
CA ALA A 562 -5.03 8.34 7.96
C ALA A 562 -5.13 8.09 9.47
N SER A 563 -6.32 8.16 10.02
CA SER A 563 -6.54 7.70 11.37
C SER A 563 -6.43 6.18 11.40
N SER A 564 -5.60 5.65 12.27
CA SER A 564 -5.57 4.23 12.54
C SER A 564 -6.75 3.85 13.43
N LEU A 565 -7.13 2.57 13.38
CA LEU A 565 -8.11 1.99 14.29
C LEU A 565 -7.79 2.22 15.77
N LEU A 566 -6.50 2.29 16.08
CA LEU A 566 -6.02 2.44 17.44
C LEU A 566 -5.82 3.90 17.84
N ASN A 567 -6.32 4.84 17.02
CA ASN A 567 -6.00 6.25 17.18
C ASN A 567 -4.48 6.49 17.33
N LYS A 568 -3.69 5.62 16.68
CA LYS A 568 -2.24 5.69 16.62
C LYS A 568 -1.84 6.49 15.39
N GLN A 569 -0.58 6.92 15.36
CA GLN A 569 -0.06 7.54 14.17
C GLN A 569 -0.15 6.57 12.99
N TRP A 570 -0.89 6.96 11.98
CA TRP A 570 -0.95 6.23 10.73
C TRP A 570 0.34 6.42 9.94
N ILE A 571 0.66 5.44 9.12
CA ILE A 571 1.84 5.49 8.28
C ILE A 571 1.72 6.64 7.28
N ASP A 572 2.78 7.40 7.16
CA ASP A 572 3.02 8.14 5.95
C ASP A 572 3.46 7.13 4.88
N THR A 573 2.67 7.00 3.83
CA THR A 573 3.12 6.33 2.63
C THR A 573 4.38 7.04 2.17
N HIS A 574 5.41 6.28 1.74
CA HIS A 574 6.71 6.87 1.44
C HIS A 574 7.41 7.49 2.67
N ALA A 575 7.51 6.71 3.74
CA ALA A 575 8.09 7.21 4.99
C ALA A 575 9.57 7.58 4.89
N TYR A 576 10.27 7.15 3.85
CA TYR A 576 11.69 7.48 3.58
C TYR A 576 12.49 7.79 4.86
N HIS A 577 13.11 8.96 4.95
CA HIS A 577 13.84 9.47 6.13
C HIS A 577 12.97 10.41 6.99
N LEU A 578 11.66 10.14 7.12
CA LEU A 578 10.73 10.99 7.87
C LEU A 578 10.78 10.78 9.39
N TYR A 579 11.66 9.96 9.89
CA TYR A 579 11.79 9.70 11.32
C TYR A 579 13.22 9.32 11.71
N ALA A 580 13.56 9.58 12.97
CA ALA A 580 14.78 9.12 13.60
C ALA A 580 14.59 8.90 15.09
N TYR A 581 15.45 8.08 15.70
CA TYR A 581 15.55 8.00 17.14
C TYR A 581 16.26 9.24 17.69
N ASP A 582 15.67 9.85 18.72
CA ASP A 582 16.23 10.97 19.45
C ASP A 582 16.79 10.47 20.79
N PRO A 583 18.14 10.38 20.94
CA PRO A 583 18.73 9.85 22.17
C PRO A 583 18.57 10.80 23.37
N LYS A 584 18.29 12.08 23.16
CA LYS A 584 18.10 13.05 24.23
C LYS A 584 16.75 12.90 24.93
N CYS A 585 15.70 12.70 24.18
CA CYS A 585 14.38 12.42 24.73
C CYS A 585 14.03 10.93 24.79
N LYS A 586 14.86 10.05 24.24
CA LYS A 586 14.71 8.58 24.18
C LYS A 586 13.45 8.11 23.43
N LEU A 587 13.06 8.83 22.41
CA LEU A 587 11.86 8.60 21.63
C LEU A 587 12.21 8.50 20.14
N LEU A 588 11.37 7.78 19.39
CA LEU A 588 11.33 7.92 17.94
C LEU A 588 10.53 9.19 17.61
N VAL A 589 11.12 10.08 16.85
CA VAL A 589 10.54 11.35 16.43
C VAL A 589 10.23 11.30 14.94
N THR A 590 9.02 11.69 14.56
CA THR A 590 8.64 11.79 13.14
C THR A 590 8.67 13.23 12.64
N ALA A 591 8.78 13.43 11.35
CA ALA A 591 8.73 14.75 10.71
C ALA A 591 7.45 15.54 11.07
N ARG A 592 6.37 14.83 11.32
CA ARG A 592 5.07 15.44 11.69
C ARG A 592 4.95 15.73 13.18
N GLY A 593 5.98 15.42 13.97
CA GLY A 593 6.01 15.67 15.40
C GLY A 593 5.31 14.60 16.26
N PHE A 594 4.93 13.47 15.69
CA PHE A 594 4.48 12.34 16.47
C PHE A 594 5.67 11.66 17.18
N LEU A 595 5.44 11.20 18.38
CA LEU A 595 6.43 10.58 19.24
C LEU A 595 6.05 9.13 19.54
N TYR A 596 7.03 8.25 19.44
CA TYR A 596 6.86 6.86 19.81
C TYR A 596 7.88 6.48 20.89
N ASP A 597 7.40 5.83 21.95
CA ASP A 597 8.23 5.34 23.05
C ASP A 597 8.65 3.88 22.80
N PRO A 598 9.93 3.64 22.46
CA PRO A 598 10.40 2.29 22.20
C PRO A 598 10.40 1.38 23.42
N GLU A 599 10.40 1.92 24.63
CA GLU A 599 10.33 1.14 25.87
C GLU A 599 8.92 0.62 26.12
N ARG A 600 7.95 1.49 25.94
CA ARG A 600 6.52 1.13 26.05
C ARG A 600 6.02 0.41 24.80
N MET A 601 6.76 0.50 23.70
CA MET A 601 6.33 0.07 22.37
C MET A 601 4.96 0.65 22.00
N ASP A 602 4.80 1.95 22.22
CA ASP A 602 3.56 2.66 21.97
C ASP A 602 3.78 4.14 21.65
N TRP A 603 2.81 4.77 20.98
CA TRP A 603 2.82 6.21 20.69
C TRP A 603 2.55 7.01 21.96
N VAL A 604 3.37 8.04 22.20
CA VAL A 604 3.33 8.84 23.44
C VAL A 604 2.31 9.95 23.35
N ARG A 605 2.05 10.46 22.17
CA ARG A 605 1.23 11.65 21.96
C ARG A 605 0.30 11.45 20.77
N ALA A 606 -0.98 11.62 21.01
CA ALA A 606 -1.99 11.62 19.96
C ALA A 606 -1.94 12.90 19.11
N GLU A 607 -1.76 14.06 19.78
CA GLU A 607 -1.61 15.33 19.11
C GLU A 607 -0.15 15.59 18.75
N PRO A 608 0.19 15.75 17.47
CA PRO A 608 1.55 16.00 17.03
C PRO A 608 2.00 17.41 17.37
N PHE A 609 3.31 17.60 17.51
CA PHE A 609 3.90 18.93 17.48
C PHE A 609 3.71 19.54 16.09
N LYS A 610 3.48 20.84 16.04
CA LYS A 610 3.41 21.55 14.77
C LYS A 610 4.72 21.39 14.01
N SER A 611 4.66 20.73 12.88
CA SER A 611 5.82 20.58 12.01
C SER A 611 6.12 21.90 11.30
N PRO A 612 7.38 22.36 11.25
CA PRO A 612 7.76 23.50 10.45
C PRO A 612 7.81 23.18 8.95
N PHE A 613 7.92 21.88 8.63
CA PHE A 613 8.16 21.43 7.28
C PHE A 613 6.91 21.54 6.42
N LYS A 614 7.07 22.16 5.24
CA LYS A 614 6.08 22.04 4.18
C LYS A 614 6.14 20.60 3.68
N TYR A 615 5.15 19.83 4.04
CA TYR A 615 5.05 18.45 3.60
C TYR A 615 4.84 18.41 2.09
N SER A 616 5.85 18.01 1.39
CA SER A 616 5.74 17.43 0.05
C SER A 616 6.56 16.15 0.07
N TRP A 617 6.14 15.14 -0.63
CA TRP A 617 6.90 13.93 -0.82
C TRP A 617 8.40 14.21 -0.89
N GLY A 618 9.16 13.53 -0.08
CA GLY A 618 10.56 13.50 -0.26
C GLY A 618 11.36 14.74 0.09
N SER A 619 10.75 15.77 0.61
CA SER A 619 11.45 17.02 0.92
C SER A 619 11.93 17.14 2.36
N ILE A 620 12.00 16.02 3.11
CA ILE A 620 12.41 16.01 4.51
C ILE A 620 13.32 14.82 4.77
N VAL A 621 14.43 15.04 5.47
CA VAL A 621 15.36 14.03 5.98
C VAL A 621 15.58 14.25 7.46
N ILE A 622 15.36 13.23 8.28
CA ILE A 622 15.62 13.27 9.73
C ILE A 622 16.71 12.28 10.07
N ALA A 623 17.65 12.69 10.91
CA ALA A 623 18.71 11.84 11.40
C ALA A 623 18.93 12.03 12.90
N SER A 624 19.48 11.02 13.56
CA SER A 624 19.84 11.00 14.97
C SER A 624 21.16 11.72 15.21
N SER A 625 21.24 12.48 16.29
CA SER A 625 22.49 13.03 16.84
C SER A 625 22.43 13.07 18.36
N PRO A 626 23.56 13.21 19.09
CA PRO A 626 23.56 13.40 20.54
C PRO A 626 22.86 14.70 20.99
N HIS A 627 22.72 15.66 20.08
CA HIS A 627 22.01 16.89 20.33
C HIS A 627 20.48 16.73 20.28
N GLY A 628 19.99 15.63 19.72
CA GLY A 628 18.60 15.29 19.45
C GLY A 628 18.40 14.91 17.96
N ALA A 629 17.15 14.69 17.57
CA ALA A 629 16.80 14.44 16.18
C ALA A 629 16.97 15.73 15.35
N VAL A 630 17.73 15.66 14.27
CA VAL A 630 17.96 16.78 13.35
C VAL A 630 17.14 16.57 12.10
N GLY A 631 16.32 17.54 11.74
CA GLY A 631 15.52 17.55 10.53
C GLY A 631 16.12 18.51 9.48
N TRP A 632 16.21 18.05 8.26
CA TRP A 632 16.54 18.86 7.09
C TRP A 632 15.33 18.88 6.15
N GLY A 633 14.80 20.05 5.88
CA GLY A 633 13.59 20.19 5.08
C GLY A 633 13.32 21.59 4.63
N VAL A 634 12.15 21.84 4.08
CA VAL A 634 11.69 23.15 3.61
C VAL A 634 10.60 23.66 4.55
N ALA A 635 10.84 24.83 5.14
CA ALA A 635 9.83 25.59 5.88
C ALA A 635 9.45 26.84 5.08
N GLY A 636 8.18 26.95 4.72
CA GLY A 636 7.76 27.97 3.75
C GLY A 636 8.37 27.71 2.37
N GLU A 637 9.33 28.52 1.95
CA GLU A 637 10.05 28.39 0.67
C GLU A 637 11.56 28.11 0.85
N THR A 638 12.04 28.12 2.10
CA THR A 638 13.48 28.10 2.39
C THR A 638 13.88 26.73 2.99
N PRO A 639 14.89 26.06 2.41
CA PRO A 639 15.51 24.90 3.04
C PRO A 639 16.27 25.28 4.30
N GLY A 640 16.20 24.45 5.34
CA GLY A 640 16.87 24.68 6.61
C GLY A 640 17.14 23.42 7.39
N LEU A 641 17.76 23.60 8.57
CA LEU A 641 17.97 22.56 9.57
C LEU A 641 17.21 22.91 10.85
N TRP A 642 16.63 21.92 11.46
CA TRP A 642 15.91 22.03 12.72
C TRP A 642 16.36 20.96 13.69
N LEU A 643 16.33 21.29 14.98
CA LEU A 643 16.56 20.38 16.07
C LEU A 643 15.23 20.11 16.78
N PHE A 644 14.94 18.86 17.04
CA PHE A 644 13.76 18.50 17.83
C PHE A 644 14.03 18.73 19.31
N ASP A 645 13.03 19.26 20.01
CA ASP A 645 13.00 19.40 21.45
C ASP A 645 11.66 18.86 21.96
N ARG A 646 11.71 18.08 23.03
CA ARG A 646 10.52 17.41 23.55
C ARG A 646 9.39 18.34 23.96
N ASP A 647 9.73 19.52 24.46
CA ASP A 647 8.74 20.46 25.01
C ASP A 647 8.30 21.50 23.98
N ARG A 648 9.20 21.91 23.10
CA ARG A 648 8.99 22.97 22.11
C ARG A 648 8.70 22.47 20.71
N GLY A 649 9.01 21.20 20.43
CA GLY A 649 8.96 20.65 19.08
C GLY A 649 10.18 21.05 18.25
N TRP A 650 10.00 21.26 16.96
CA TRP A 650 11.07 21.58 16.03
C TRP A 650 11.52 23.05 16.16
N THR A 651 12.80 23.27 16.39
CA THR A 651 13.42 24.60 16.52
C THR A 651 14.50 24.78 15.44
N SER A 652 14.49 25.91 14.74
CA SER A 652 15.50 26.21 13.71
C SER A 652 16.91 26.25 14.30
N LEU A 653 17.84 25.60 13.60
CA LEU A 653 19.27 25.68 13.92
C LEU A 653 19.96 26.93 13.35
N GLU A 654 19.23 27.75 12.57
CA GLU A 654 19.75 28.98 11.98
C GLU A 654 21.08 28.80 11.24
N ALA A 655 21.15 27.72 10.45
CA ALA A 655 22.37 27.33 9.75
C ALA A 655 22.85 28.43 8.80
N LYS A 656 24.10 28.86 8.96
CA LYS A 656 24.75 29.85 8.09
C LYS A 656 25.34 29.14 6.87
N GLY A 657 24.86 29.45 5.71
CA GLY A 657 25.27 28.83 4.46
C GLY A 657 24.08 28.49 3.58
N LYS A 658 24.33 27.90 2.43
CA LYS A 658 23.28 27.58 1.45
C LYS A 658 22.93 26.10 1.51
N LEU A 659 21.71 25.82 1.95
CA LEU A 659 21.08 24.51 1.80
C LEU A 659 20.31 24.43 0.50
N PHE A 660 20.16 23.23 -0.01
CA PHE A 660 19.23 22.91 -1.09
C PHE A 660 18.04 22.10 -0.54
N THR A 661 16.97 22.06 -1.29
CA THR A 661 15.80 21.24 -0.94
C THR A 661 16.19 19.76 -0.99
N PRO A 662 16.01 18.99 0.10
CA PRO A 662 16.30 17.57 0.06
C PRO A 662 15.32 16.84 -0.86
N TRP A 663 15.79 15.74 -1.39
CA TRP A 663 14.93 14.76 -2.05
C TRP A 663 15.20 13.41 -1.38
N CYS A 664 14.20 12.89 -0.70
CA CYS A 664 14.32 11.74 0.21
C CYS A 664 14.83 10.46 -0.45
N ASP A 665 14.63 10.32 -1.76
CA ASP A 665 15.15 9.18 -2.52
C ASP A 665 16.63 9.26 -2.79
N SER A 666 17.22 10.44 -2.63
CA SER A 666 18.57 10.71 -3.10
C SER A 666 19.48 11.24 -2.02
N HIS A 667 18.93 11.63 -0.89
CA HIS A 667 19.70 12.31 0.15
C HIS A 667 19.55 11.64 1.51
N GLY A 668 20.66 11.56 2.24
CA GLY A 668 20.75 11.10 3.62
C GLY A 668 21.53 12.07 4.47
N MET A 669 21.47 11.88 5.77
CA MET A 669 22.20 12.66 6.76
C MET A 669 22.66 11.75 7.89
N VAL A 670 23.90 11.97 8.37
CA VAL A 670 24.45 11.20 9.49
C VAL A 670 25.33 12.10 10.38
N TYR A 671 25.39 11.78 11.65
CA TYR A 671 26.22 12.50 12.61
C TYR A 671 27.67 11.95 12.65
N ASP A 672 28.67 12.84 12.42
CA ASP A 672 30.10 12.60 12.60
C ASP A 672 30.48 12.95 14.05
N ALA A 673 30.55 11.92 14.88
CA ALA A 673 30.75 12.07 16.31
C ALA A 673 32.13 12.62 16.68
N LYS A 674 33.11 12.45 15.80
CA LYS A 674 34.48 12.93 16.06
C LYS A 674 34.63 14.43 15.87
N ARG A 675 33.82 15.01 14.99
CA ARG A 675 33.89 16.44 14.63
C ARG A 675 32.70 17.25 15.06
N ASP A 676 31.74 16.63 15.77
CA ASP A 676 30.50 17.23 16.23
C ASP A 676 29.72 17.94 15.08
N ARG A 677 29.48 17.21 13.98
CA ARG A 677 28.85 17.76 12.79
C ARG A 677 27.90 16.77 12.12
N MET A 678 26.91 17.29 11.38
CA MET A 678 26.13 16.47 10.47
C MET A 678 26.84 16.41 9.11
N ILE A 679 27.00 15.21 8.57
CA ILE A 679 27.36 14.99 7.16
C ILE A 679 26.09 14.76 6.38
N ILE A 680 25.88 15.56 5.34
CA ILE A 680 24.71 15.53 4.47
C ILE A 680 25.18 15.07 3.10
N SER A 681 24.50 14.10 2.53
CA SER A 681 24.83 13.57 1.21
C SER A 681 24.68 14.62 0.12
N SER A 682 25.44 14.39 -0.94
CA SER A 682 25.86 15.38 -1.94
C SER A 682 24.75 16.17 -2.63
N VAL A 683 25.15 17.36 -3.04
CA VAL A 683 24.37 18.34 -3.78
C VAL A 683 24.19 17.90 -5.23
N GLY A 684 22.97 18.04 -5.75
CA GLY A 684 22.74 18.04 -7.19
C GLY A 684 22.12 16.80 -7.79
N GLY A 685 21.68 15.84 -7.00
CA GLY A 685 20.96 14.66 -7.49
C GLY A 685 19.42 14.84 -7.40
N GLY A 686 18.71 14.60 -8.43
CA GLY A 686 17.32 14.16 -8.40
C GLY A 686 17.30 12.74 -8.97
N TYR A 687 16.18 12.07 -8.94
CA TYR A 687 15.97 10.66 -9.31
C TYR A 687 16.69 10.19 -10.61
N SER A 688 17.16 11.07 -11.43
CA SER A 688 17.88 10.80 -12.66
C SER A 688 19.18 11.59 -12.86
N LYS A 689 19.63 12.36 -11.87
CA LYS A 689 20.81 13.20 -12.00
C LYS A 689 21.94 12.70 -11.09
N LYS A 690 23.12 12.54 -11.65
CA LYS A 690 24.33 12.25 -10.86
C LYS A 690 24.62 13.42 -9.91
N SER A 691 24.97 13.09 -8.68
CA SER A 691 25.51 14.05 -7.73
C SER A 691 26.87 14.57 -8.19
N ASN A 692 27.31 15.69 -7.64
CA ASN A 692 28.66 16.21 -7.89
C ASN A 692 29.74 15.51 -7.04
N GLY A 693 29.36 14.51 -6.22
CA GLY A 693 30.28 13.75 -5.37
C GLY A 693 30.70 14.45 -4.06
N THR A 694 30.18 15.66 -3.79
CA THR A 694 30.51 16.40 -2.55
C THR A 694 29.57 16.06 -1.41
N PHE A 695 29.93 16.40 -0.18
CA PHE A 695 29.06 16.44 0.99
C PHE A 695 28.87 17.89 1.45
N LEU A 696 27.81 18.12 2.25
CA LEU A 696 27.72 19.28 3.11
C LEU A 696 28.00 18.83 4.55
N ALA A 697 28.74 19.64 5.29
CA ALA A 697 28.98 19.43 6.72
C ALA A 697 28.35 20.60 7.50
N PHE A 698 27.46 20.27 8.43
CA PHE A 698 26.93 21.26 9.37
C PHE A 698 27.61 21.15 10.72
N ASP A 699 28.33 22.18 11.11
CA ASP A 699 28.99 22.31 12.41
C ASP A 699 28.02 22.87 13.46
N PHE A 700 27.79 22.13 14.54
CA PHE A 700 26.87 22.55 15.60
C PHE A 700 27.35 23.77 16.39
N LYS A 701 28.69 23.92 16.59
CA LYS A 701 29.28 25.02 17.34
C LYS A 701 29.22 26.35 16.59
N GLY A 702 29.65 26.35 15.34
CA GLY A 702 29.66 27.53 14.48
C GLY A 702 28.29 27.82 13.82
N ARG A 703 27.43 26.80 13.76
CA ARG A 703 26.20 26.78 12.95
C ARG A 703 26.49 27.06 11.47
N THR A 704 27.61 26.60 10.98
CA THR A 704 28.05 26.80 9.59
C THR A 704 27.83 25.56 8.76
N LEU A 705 27.56 25.77 7.46
CA LEU A 705 27.50 24.76 6.44
C LEU A 705 28.68 24.89 5.50
N ASP A 706 29.51 23.87 5.49
CA ASP A 706 30.71 23.81 4.65
C ASP A 706 30.56 22.74 3.56
N VAL A 707 31.03 23.06 2.35
CA VAL A 707 31.12 22.08 1.27
C VAL A 707 32.39 21.24 1.45
N VAL A 708 32.20 19.94 1.57
CA VAL A 708 33.30 18.98 1.67
C VAL A 708 33.43 18.25 0.33
N THR A 709 34.55 18.48 -0.32
CA THR A 709 34.92 17.80 -1.58
C THR A 709 35.98 16.78 -1.30
N PRO A 710 35.68 15.47 -1.23
CA PRO A 710 36.69 14.45 -1.03
C PRO A 710 37.56 14.26 -2.27
N GLN A 711 38.76 13.79 -2.07
CA GLN A 711 39.58 13.21 -3.15
C GLN A 711 38.81 12.00 -3.71
N ASN A 712 38.94 11.72 -5.01
CA ASN A 712 38.21 10.67 -5.71
C ASN A 712 36.67 10.85 -5.58
N SER A 713 36.19 12.10 -5.60
CA SER A 713 34.79 12.43 -5.43
C SER A 713 33.87 11.81 -6.51
N GLU A 714 34.42 11.43 -7.66
CA GLU A 714 33.75 10.69 -8.71
C GLU A 714 33.18 9.34 -8.24
N LEU A 715 33.80 8.71 -7.22
CA LEU A 715 33.29 7.50 -6.59
C LEU A 715 31.98 7.74 -5.82
N ASN A 716 31.70 8.98 -5.46
CA ASN A 716 30.46 9.40 -4.79
C ASN A 716 29.41 9.99 -5.75
N GLN A 717 29.66 9.97 -7.05
CA GLN A 717 28.73 10.45 -8.07
C GLN A 717 27.64 9.41 -8.33
N THR A 718 26.74 9.24 -7.37
CA THR A 718 25.61 8.31 -7.44
C THR A 718 24.32 9.05 -7.69
N GLY A 719 23.33 8.40 -8.31
CA GLY A 719 22.01 8.98 -8.49
C GLY A 719 21.23 9.10 -7.18
N CYS A 720 21.57 8.29 -6.18
CA CYS A 720 20.80 8.15 -4.94
C CYS A 720 21.73 7.68 -3.81
N ALA A 721 22.30 8.60 -3.05
CA ALA A 721 23.17 8.30 -1.89
C ALA A 721 22.44 8.61 -0.57
N ARG A 722 21.31 7.95 -0.33
CA ARG A 722 20.50 8.24 0.85
C ARG A 722 20.92 7.54 2.12
N GLU A 723 21.59 6.40 2.00
CA GLU A 723 22.00 5.62 3.16
C GLU A 723 23.40 6.04 3.58
N LEU A 724 23.51 6.63 4.75
CA LEU A 724 24.77 7.01 5.36
C LEU A 724 24.91 6.38 6.73
N ALA A 725 26.06 5.78 7.03
CA ALA A 725 26.40 5.30 8.36
C ALA A 725 27.79 5.77 8.75
N TYR A 726 27.89 6.55 9.82
CA TYR A 726 29.18 6.93 10.39
C TYR A 726 29.70 5.83 11.31
N VAL A 727 30.83 5.24 10.94
CA VAL A 727 31.51 4.16 11.67
C VAL A 727 32.59 4.77 12.52
N ALA A 728 32.27 5.06 13.77
CA ALA A 728 33.14 5.88 14.66
C ALA A 728 34.51 5.30 14.90
N HIS A 729 34.67 3.98 15.05
CA HIS A 729 35.99 3.35 15.28
C HIS A 729 36.89 3.37 14.06
N ALA A 730 36.34 3.54 12.86
CA ALA A 730 37.09 3.67 11.61
C ALA A 730 37.29 5.13 11.19
N ASP A 731 36.49 6.05 11.71
CA ASP A 731 36.32 7.43 11.24
C ASP A 731 35.86 7.50 9.77
N TRP A 732 34.95 6.59 9.37
CA TRP A 732 34.46 6.46 8.02
C TRP A 732 32.95 6.71 7.94
N VAL A 733 32.51 7.31 6.83
CA VAL A 733 31.09 7.29 6.44
C VAL A 733 30.92 6.28 5.33
N LEU A 734 30.14 5.26 5.59
CA LEU A 734 29.70 4.35 4.55
C LEU A 734 28.54 4.99 3.77
N VAL A 735 28.63 4.92 2.43
CA VAL A 735 27.66 5.53 1.52
C VAL A 735 27.00 4.44 0.69
N GLY A 736 25.71 4.25 0.89
CA GLY A 736 24.89 3.32 0.13
C GLY A 736 24.13 4.01 -1.00
N ASP A 737 23.85 3.28 -2.06
CA ASP A 737 22.94 3.73 -3.10
C ASP A 737 21.78 2.75 -3.31
N LEU A 738 20.72 3.21 -3.99
CA LEU A 738 19.51 2.41 -4.25
C LEU A 738 19.75 1.21 -5.19
N LEU A 739 20.76 1.26 -6.02
CA LEU A 739 20.99 0.29 -7.10
C LEU A 739 22.10 -0.73 -6.79
N ARG A 740 22.19 -1.21 -5.60
CA ARG A 740 23.25 -2.02 -4.98
C ARG A 740 23.53 -3.38 -5.60
N THR A 741 22.99 -3.66 -6.73
CA THR A 741 23.07 -4.97 -7.37
C THR A 741 24.42 -5.23 -8.05
N GLY A 742 25.38 -4.35 -7.89
CA GLY A 742 26.66 -4.41 -8.58
C GLY A 742 26.67 -3.70 -9.93
N ASP A 743 27.86 -3.47 -10.45
CA ASP A 743 28.04 -2.99 -11.81
C ASP A 743 27.40 -4.01 -12.78
N PRO A 744 26.41 -3.63 -13.59
CA PRO A 744 25.78 -4.55 -14.54
C PRO A 744 26.76 -5.17 -15.54
N LYS A 745 27.95 -4.60 -15.72
CA LYS A 745 28.98 -5.12 -16.60
C LYS A 745 29.90 -6.16 -15.93
N THR A 746 30.19 -5.96 -14.64
CA THR A 746 31.16 -6.80 -13.92
C THR A 746 30.53 -7.73 -12.88
N GLY A 747 29.27 -7.46 -12.49
CA GLY A 747 28.58 -8.14 -11.40
C GLY A 747 29.15 -7.85 -10.01
N LYS A 748 30.16 -7.01 -9.91
CA LYS A 748 30.80 -6.67 -8.63
C LYS A 748 30.01 -5.57 -7.90
N ALA A 749 29.75 -5.80 -6.62
CA ALA A 749 29.11 -4.83 -5.74
C ALA A 749 30.13 -4.30 -4.72
N TYR A 750 30.20 -2.99 -4.60
CA TYR A 750 31.09 -2.34 -3.65
C TYR A 750 30.29 -1.48 -2.66
N THR A 751 30.80 -1.41 -1.43
CA THR A 751 30.38 -0.42 -0.45
C THR A 751 31.26 0.81 -0.57
N ARG A 752 30.69 2.00 -0.78
CA ARG A 752 31.47 3.24 -0.84
C ARG A 752 31.84 3.71 0.55
N VAL A 753 33.04 4.19 0.70
CA VAL A 753 33.61 4.65 1.95
C VAL A 753 34.15 6.07 1.78
N TYR A 754 33.69 6.98 2.61
CA TYR A 754 34.30 8.28 2.78
C TYR A 754 35.19 8.24 4.05
N ASP A 755 36.49 8.28 3.89
CA ASP A 755 37.47 8.42 4.98
C ASP A 755 37.53 9.87 5.44
N CYS A 756 36.92 10.15 6.59
CA CYS A 756 36.81 11.52 7.11
C CYS A 756 38.15 12.11 7.54
N ALA A 757 39.14 11.29 7.92
CA ALA A 757 40.45 11.74 8.31
C ALA A 757 41.31 12.15 7.11
N LYS A 758 41.20 11.42 6.02
CA LYS A 758 41.94 11.66 4.78
C LYS A 758 41.19 12.60 3.81
N ASN A 759 39.93 12.85 4.04
CA ASN A 759 39.01 13.53 3.10
C ASN A 759 39.07 12.87 1.71
N GLN A 760 38.87 11.54 1.67
CA GLN A 760 39.03 10.75 0.46
C GLN A 760 37.93 9.68 0.34
N MET A 761 37.45 9.44 -0.89
CA MET A 761 36.55 8.35 -1.21
C MET A 761 37.27 7.07 -1.61
N PHE A 762 36.74 5.94 -1.20
CA PHE A 762 37.19 4.59 -1.55
C PHE A 762 36.04 3.68 -1.85
N LEU A 763 36.33 2.53 -2.45
CA LEU A 763 35.44 1.39 -2.58
C LEU A 763 35.90 0.24 -1.68
N LEU A 764 35.01 -0.31 -0.88
CA LEU A 764 35.26 -1.49 -0.06
C LEU A 764 34.66 -2.71 -0.77
N ASP A 765 35.46 -3.72 -1.05
CA ASP A 765 34.98 -5.01 -1.58
C ASP A 765 34.40 -5.83 -0.44
N ALA A 766 33.19 -5.45 -0.01
CA ALA A 766 32.47 -6.13 1.07
C ALA A 766 31.43 -7.15 0.54
N GLY A 767 31.36 -7.34 -0.76
CA GLY A 767 30.31 -8.15 -1.41
C GLY A 767 28.94 -7.45 -1.46
N PRO A 768 27.96 -8.11 -2.02
CA PRO A 768 26.62 -7.54 -2.17
C PRO A 768 25.93 -7.44 -0.82
N VAL A 769 25.18 -6.38 -0.63
CA VAL A 769 24.20 -6.19 0.43
C VAL A 769 22.82 -6.14 -0.19
N GLY A 770 21.83 -6.71 0.46
CA GLY A 770 20.48 -6.93 -0.09
C GLY A 770 19.94 -5.81 -0.97
N ALA A 771 19.37 -6.17 -2.11
CA ALA A 771 18.80 -5.26 -3.07
C ALA A 771 17.49 -4.67 -2.58
N GLY A 772 17.20 -3.41 -2.90
CA GLY A 772 15.88 -2.79 -2.69
C GLY A 772 15.92 -1.29 -2.44
N TYR A 773 14.78 -0.67 -2.59
CA TYR A 773 14.59 0.78 -2.48
C TYR A 773 14.62 1.32 -1.04
N SER A 774 14.87 0.49 -0.05
CA SER A 774 14.95 0.93 1.33
C SER A 774 15.85 0.06 2.17
N ALA A 775 16.86 0.65 2.72
CA ALA A 775 17.55 0.07 3.83
C ALA A 775 18.17 1.22 4.62
N GLY A 776 17.76 1.38 5.84
CA GLY A 776 18.56 2.20 6.73
C GLY A 776 19.89 1.50 7.01
N TRP A 777 20.96 2.22 6.98
CA TRP A 777 22.26 1.74 7.48
C TRP A 777 22.50 2.32 8.86
N MET A 778 22.79 1.46 9.82
CA MET A 778 22.96 1.85 11.22
C MET A 778 24.21 1.25 11.80
N TYR A 779 24.94 2.04 12.56
CA TYR A 779 26.15 1.62 13.23
C TYR A 779 25.90 1.31 14.71
N ASP A 780 26.21 0.10 15.11
CA ASP A 780 26.28 -0.37 16.50
C ASP A 780 27.70 -0.20 17.01
N ALA A 781 27.93 0.83 17.81
CA ALA A 781 29.25 1.15 18.33
C ALA A 781 29.78 0.09 19.33
N LYS A 782 28.89 -0.59 20.04
CA LYS A 782 29.29 -1.61 21.03
C LYS A 782 29.81 -2.87 20.34
N ARG A 783 29.09 -3.32 19.27
CA ARG A 783 29.49 -4.53 18.53
C ARG A 783 30.42 -4.23 17.36
N ARG A 784 30.64 -2.96 17.04
CA ARG A 784 31.36 -2.49 15.85
C ARG A 784 30.80 -3.03 14.53
N LEU A 785 29.48 -3.18 14.47
CA LEU A 785 28.77 -3.69 13.31
C LEU A 785 27.95 -2.60 12.63
N VAL A 786 27.84 -2.71 11.32
CA VAL A 786 26.88 -1.93 10.55
C VAL A 786 25.74 -2.85 10.12
N TYR A 787 24.50 -2.48 10.43
CA TYR A 787 23.32 -3.21 9.99
C TYR A 787 22.71 -2.55 8.77
N SER A 788 22.13 -3.37 7.90
CA SER A 788 21.29 -2.96 6.79
C SER A 788 20.01 -3.79 6.77
N PHE A 789 18.87 -3.13 6.59
CA PHE A 789 17.59 -3.79 6.42
C PHE A 789 17.12 -3.60 4.98
N GLY A 790 17.04 -4.70 4.24
CA GLY A 790 16.65 -4.68 2.84
C GLY A 790 15.14 -4.76 2.64
N TYR A 791 14.78 -4.63 1.39
CA TYR A 791 13.44 -4.62 0.83
C TYR A 791 12.53 -5.78 1.29
N ASN A 792 13.06 -6.97 1.43
CA ASN A 792 12.29 -8.17 1.80
C ASN A 792 12.32 -8.47 3.31
N GLY A 793 12.56 -7.49 4.18
CA GLY A 793 12.79 -7.73 5.59
C GLY A 793 14.11 -8.49 5.84
N GLU A 794 15.00 -8.51 4.86
CA GLU A 794 16.31 -9.08 5.00
C GLU A 794 17.17 -8.17 5.88
N ALA A 795 17.68 -8.73 6.95
CA ALA A 795 18.69 -8.07 7.77
C ALA A 795 20.08 -8.52 7.34
N TRP A 796 21.01 -7.58 7.28
CA TRP A 796 22.40 -7.81 6.95
C TRP A 796 23.28 -7.15 8.00
N ALA A 797 24.46 -7.71 8.24
CA ALA A 797 25.46 -7.12 9.10
C ALA A 797 26.82 -7.10 8.41
N LEU A 798 27.57 -6.02 8.63
CA LEU A 798 28.95 -5.87 8.22
C LEU A 798 29.83 -5.69 9.46
N ASN A 799 30.72 -6.62 9.70
CA ASN A 799 31.79 -6.48 10.67
C ASN A 799 32.94 -5.72 10.00
N LEU A 800 33.07 -4.42 10.28
CA LEU A 800 34.06 -3.58 9.65
C LEU A 800 35.36 -3.60 10.47
N ASP A 801 36.43 -4.08 9.87
CA ASP A 801 37.82 -4.00 10.40
C ASP A 801 38.69 -3.13 9.48
N PRO A 802 38.95 -1.87 9.85
CA PRO A 802 39.77 -0.98 9.03
C PRO A 802 41.21 -1.48 8.80
N GLY A 803 41.71 -2.32 9.71
CA GLY A 803 43.08 -2.83 9.63
C GLY A 803 43.29 -3.88 8.52
N THR A 804 42.25 -4.57 8.15
CA THR A 804 42.23 -5.62 7.10
C THR A 804 41.39 -5.26 5.90
N ALA A 805 40.72 -4.09 5.90
CA ALA A 805 39.86 -3.67 4.83
C ALA A 805 40.63 -3.41 3.53
N LYS A 806 40.22 -4.09 2.44
CA LYS A 806 40.76 -3.79 1.09
C LYS A 806 39.99 -2.58 0.52
N LEU A 807 40.60 -1.41 0.61
CA LEU A 807 40.07 -0.17 0.03
C LEU A 807 40.70 0.03 -1.36
N LEU A 808 39.82 0.33 -2.33
CA LEU A 808 40.19 0.56 -3.73
C LEU A 808 39.86 2.02 -4.11
N GLU A 809 40.79 2.65 -4.85
CA GLU A 809 40.59 4.01 -5.38
C GLU A 809 39.82 4.04 -6.70
N LYS A 810 39.57 2.88 -7.28
CA LYS A 810 38.74 2.69 -8.49
C LYS A 810 38.13 1.30 -8.50
N ALA A 811 37.06 1.10 -9.24
CA ALA A 811 36.49 -0.22 -9.45
C ALA A 811 37.45 -1.11 -10.26
N GLU A 812 37.63 -2.36 -9.82
CA GLU A 812 38.42 -3.39 -10.51
C GLU A 812 37.55 -4.19 -11.50
#